data_038394d4595689ffa8d4a62c2098088e
#
_entry.id   038394d4595689ffa8d4a62c2098088e
#
_cell.length_a   1.000
_cell.length_b   1.000
_cell.length_c   1.000
_cell.angle_alpha   90.00
_cell.angle_beta   90.00
_cell.angle_gamma   90.00
#
_symmetry.space_group_name_H-M   'P 1'
#
loop_
_entity.id
_entity.type
_entity.pdbx_description
1 polymer ?
#
loop_
_entity_poly.entity_id
_entity_poly.type
_entity_poly.pdbx_seq_one_letter_code
_entity_poly.pdbx_strand_id
1 'polypeptide(L)'
;MINVLRFLGILGICSLALLFRPLPAGAQSTEVILTSDRQLTDLTDPDKKIDISLGFNPRVQSLREICEEGKKRGCKELIVAFDEFFRQYRKDTGSERKLTPDMDEYVDKIKVISDFAAKYDMGICLSLLSPLELGSAYKKQTGHGGRWVAYKVGFRDPQTGKFSLPVWQQLAWTNNKGKSPVKLTGVKAYAFRETPLGGSPFRAVDPADIVPVEQVKYEATDTLGDEVTGAAMDTRLLRVYCDRPQLPGYNRVMVVLEYETQEMDYFNADASAFLKRLMKKYKDKGVNLTALYSDEMHIQQDWGYFGHHEGGQFAERYLTQSMADAYAEKFGQPFDDRYMLYFAYGAPYFEPTANAVVNVQYVMGPSPEDIHRTFLLRDRYYRMLNNGVVDLFCDAKSYAEGLFGRELRTAAHASWAQSPTIDLWNTEKQPSNPNQYEYTSNFVWGNTVHQASAACYDYFKWSEYLQPTGNDFAEGGWGDRNYYGAAMAASIGVINKYPNAYAAAWGMPDRVWEWKMAINSAFGAQATAPIDLISGHVHRDVDVLILYPMNLVAVEPRFGSWMAQYGYANYLTADKLLEMGKILPDGRIQVGDKKYGTLVAVFEPLPEKGLLEMMERFVESGGRVVWFSAPPLINTAGENCAAQWQKLFGATYRHDQYMGEIAAGKEVAFCGSFAAVPRQTVLTDFLVDRIYPVEAGAGCEVVARADGRI
;
A
#
# COMPACT_ATOMS: atom_id res chain seq x y z
N MET A 1 20.54 53.17 -27.92
CA MET A 1 19.37 52.60 -27.19
C MET A 1 19.10 51.14 -27.53
N ILE A 2 19.37 50.63 -28.71
CA ILE A 2 19.09 49.24 -29.11
C ILE A 2 20.08 48.23 -28.49
N ASN A 3 21.29 48.59 -28.18
CA ASN A 3 22.31 47.68 -27.60
C ASN A 3 22.19 47.50 -26.09
N VAL A 4 21.52 48.40 -25.37
CA VAL A 4 21.30 48.27 -23.91
C VAL A 4 20.13 47.33 -23.61
N LEU A 5 19.12 47.31 -24.50
CA LEU A 5 17.97 46.38 -24.37
C LEU A 5 18.34 44.93 -24.68
N ARG A 6 19.34 44.67 -25.54
CA ARG A 6 19.83 43.31 -25.78
C ARG A 6 20.67 42.78 -24.61
N PHE A 7 21.40 43.62 -23.91
CA PHE A 7 22.22 43.21 -22.76
C PHE A 7 21.34 42.92 -21.52
N LEU A 8 20.26 43.69 -21.33
CA LEU A 8 19.28 43.44 -20.26
C LEU A 8 18.41 42.20 -20.53
N GLY A 9 18.11 41.88 -21.81
CA GLY A 9 17.42 40.65 -22.19
C GLY A 9 18.24 39.38 -21.94
N ILE A 10 19.56 39.40 -22.16
CA ILE A 10 20.45 38.28 -21.92
C ILE A 10 20.70 38.08 -20.43
N LEU A 11 20.79 39.14 -19.62
CA LEU A 11 20.87 39.04 -18.17
C LEU A 11 19.55 38.55 -17.52
N GLY A 12 18.40 38.94 -18.10
CA GLY A 12 17.08 38.42 -17.64
C GLY A 12 16.91 36.93 -17.95
N ILE A 13 17.38 36.45 -19.07
CA ILE A 13 17.33 35.03 -19.46
C ILE A 13 18.32 34.20 -18.64
N CYS A 14 19.50 34.70 -18.34
CA CYS A 14 20.47 34.06 -17.46
C CYS A 14 20.00 34.03 -15.98
N SER A 15 19.29 35.06 -15.52
CA SER A 15 18.73 35.09 -14.17
C SER A 15 17.49 34.20 -14.01
N LEU A 16 16.68 34.01 -15.05
CA LEU A 16 15.61 33.02 -15.03
C LEU A 16 16.13 31.57 -15.15
N ALA A 17 17.24 31.36 -15.87
CA ALA A 17 17.87 30.04 -15.94
C ALA A 17 18.54 29.59 -14.63
N LEU A 18 18.86 30.54 -13.72
CA LEU A 18 19.38 30.25 -12.38
C LEU A 18 18.30 29.96 -11.33
N LEU A 19 17.03 30.23 -11.62
CA LEU A 19 15.88 29.90 -10.75
C LEU A 19 15.30 28.51 -11.03
N PHE A 20 15.60 27.94 -12.19
CA PHE A 20 15.36 26.54 -12.51
C PHE A 20 16.69 25.77 -12.39
N ARG A 21 17.24 25.64 -11.19
CA ARG A 21 18.11 24.49 -10.96
C ARG A 21 17.20 23.25 -11.04
N PRO A 22 17.42 22.35 -12.02
CA PRO A 22 16.78 21.04 -11.93
C PRO A 22 17.17 20.48 -10.56
N LEU A 23 16.21 20.00 -9.80
CA LEU A 23 16.48 19.17 -8.65
C LEU A 23 17.55 18.16 -9.11
N PRO A 24 18.62 17.95 -8.33
CA PRO A 24 19.71 17.09 -8.77
C PRO A 24 19.13 15.76 -9.23
N ALA A 25 19.42 15.40 -10.47
CA ALA A 25 19.03 14.12 -11.05
C ALA A 25 19.28 13.05 -10.00
N GLY A 26 18.29 12.25 -9.70
CA GLY A 26 18.35 11.29 -8.59
C GLY A 26 19.68 10.53 -8.67
N ALA A 27 20.52 10.66 -7.65
CA ALA A 27 21.88 10.14 -7.69
C ALA A 27 21.82 8.66 -8.04
N GLN A 28 22.50 8.26 -9.12
CA GLN A 28 22.58 6.86 -9.50
C GLN A 28 23.23 6.07 -8.35
N SER A 29 22.67 4.94 -8.03
CA SER A 29 23.15 4.07 -6.97
C SER A 29 23.67 2.73 -7.50
N THR A 30 24.66 2.17 -6.83
CA THR A 30 25.00 0.76 -6.91
C THR A 30 24.65 0.09 -5.58
N GLU A 31 24.52 -1.22 -5.54
CA GLU A 31 23.92 -1.88 -4.40
C GLU A 31 24.57 -3.19 -4.03
N VAL A 32 24.49 -3.52 -2.75
CA VAL A 32 24.80 -4.81 -2.16
C VAL A 32 23.67 -5.20 -1.23
N ILE A 33 23.04 -6.33 -1.51
CA ILE A 33 22.04 -6.91 -0.63
C ILE A 33 22.67 -8.05 0.14
N LEU A 34 22.66 -7.94 1.45
CA LEU A 34 23.25 -8.87 2.38
C LEU A 34 22.16 -9.75 2.99
N THR A 35 22.49 -11.00 3.20
CA THR A 35 21.61 -11.98 3.84
C THR A 35 22.25 -12.67 5.05
N SER A 36 23.48 -12.28 5.42
CA SER A 36 24.19 -12.85 6.58
C SER A 36 25.21 -11.89 7.19
N ASP A 37 25.50 -12.07 8.48
CA ASP A 37 26.56 -11.34 9.18
C ASP A 37 27.95 -11.60 8.61
N ARG A 38 28.13 -12.80 8.03
CA ARG A 38 29.37 -13.16 7.37
C ARG A 38 29.61 -12.29 6.14
N GLN A 39 28.59 -12.08 5.31
CA GLN A 39 28.73 -11.19 4.14
C GLN A 39 29.04 -9.76 4.55
N LEU A 40 28.39 -9.24 5.59
CA LEU A 40 28.72 -7.92 6.13
C LEU A 40 30.18 -7.85 6.60
N THR A 41 30.66 -8.89 7.27
CA THR A 41 32.04 -8.97 7.73
C THR A 41 33.00 -9.07 6.54
N ASP A 42 32.70 -9.91 5.57
CA ASP A 42 33.53 -10.09 4.39
C ASP A 42 33.62 -8.81 3.54
N LEU A 43 32.55 -8.03 3.50
CA LEU A 43 32.50 -6.75 2.78
C LEU A 43 33.43 -5.68 3.37
N THR A 44 33.86 -5.82 4.63
CA THR A 44 34.84 -4.89 5.23
C THR A 44 36.25 -5.04 4.65
N ASP A 45 36.57 -6.17 4.01
CA ASP A 45 37.74 -6.34 3.17
C ASP A 45 37.38 -6.02 1.72
N PRO A 46 37.85 -4.91 1.16
CA PRO A 46 37.43 -4.44 -0.14
C PRO A 46 37.81 -5.37 -1.31
N ASP A 47 38.76 -6.26 -1.10
CA ASP A 47 39.24 -7.17 -2.13
C ASP A 47 38.65 -8.58 -2.00
N LYS A 48 37.97 -8.84 -0.88
CA LYS A 48 37.33 -10.12 -0.66
C LYS A 48 36.09 -10.29 -1.53
N LYS A 49 36.05 -11.39 -2.25
CA LYS A 49 34.91 -11.77 -3.10
C LYS A 49 33.77 -12.28 -2.24
N ILE A 50 32.59 -11.73 -2.45
CA ILE A 50 31.35 -12.21 -1.86
C ILE A 50 30.35 -12.53 -2.96
N ASP A 51 29.51 -13.54 -2.73
CA ASP A 51 28.39 -13.82 -3.58
C ASP A 51 27.25 -12.85 -3.24
N ILE A 52 27.00 -11.89 -4.13
CA ILE A 52 25.93 -10.90 -4.00
C ILE A 52 24.66 -11.34 -4.73
N SER A 53 24.67 -12.52 -5.36
CA SER A 53 23.43 -13.12 -5.84
C SER A 53 22.63 -13.68 -4.67
N LEU A 54 21.34 -13.72 -4.79
CA LEU A 54 20.46 -14.31 -3.77
C LEU A 54 20.34 -15.84 -3.90
N GLY A 55 21.34 -16.46 -4.53
CA GLY A 55 21.51 -17.92 -4.58
C GLY A 55 21.04 -18.60 -5.87
N PHE A 56 20.49 -17.86 -6.82
CA PHE A 56 20.01 -18.44 -8.09
C PHE A 56 21.05 -18.38 -9.21
N ASN A 57 21.63 -17.22 -9.46
CA ASN A 57 22.72 -17.04 -10.41
C ASN A 57 23.93 -16.48 -9.68
N PRO A 58 24.98 -17.25 -9.45
CA PRO A 58 26.15 -16.79 -8.70
C PRO A 58 26.75 -15.52 -9.32
N ARG A 59 26.74 -14.44 -8.54
CA ARG A 59 27.39 -13.18 -8.90
C ARG A 59 28.38 -12.83 -7.82
N VAL A 60 29.62 -13.12 -8.06
CA VAL A 60 30.69 -12.98 -7.08
C VAL A 60 31.51 -11.72 -7.37
N GLN A 61 31.41 -10.73 -6.50
CA GLN A 61 32.12 -9.46 -6.63
C GLN A 61 32.74 -9.04 -5.30
N SER A 62 33.78 -8.21 -5.35
CA SER A 62 34.33 -7.53 -4.19
C SER A 62 33.73 -6.13 -4.06
N LEU A 63 33.84 -5.52 -2.88
CA LEU A 63 33.44 -4.13 -2.66
C LEU A 63 34.15 -3.18 -3.63
N ARG A 64 35.42 -3.44 -3.92
CA ARG A 64 36.20 -2.66 -4.90
C ARG A 64 35.55 -2.71 -6.27
N GLU A 65 35.25 -3.89 -6.78
CA GLU A 65 34.62 -4.06 -8.10
C GLU A 65 33.27 -3.37 -8.18
N ILE A 66 32.45 -3.50 -7.13
CA ILE A 66 31.14 -2.84 -7.05
C ILE A 66 31.29 -1.33 -7.11
N CYS A 67 32.22 -0.75 -6.35
CA CYS A 67 32.47 0.69 -6.35
C CYS A 67 33.08 1.17 -7.69
N GLU A 68 33.99 0.42 -8.30
CA GLU A 68 34.57 0.75 -9.59
C GLU A 68 33.53 0.75 -10.72
N GLU A 69 32.69 -0.28 -10.77
CA GLU A 69 31.58 -0.35 -11.71
C GLU A 69 30.55 0.75 -11.47
N GLY A 70 30.21 1.01 -10.23
CA GLY A 70 29.34 2.10 -9.84
C GLY A 70 29.89 3.45 -10.30
N LYS A 71 31.17 3.73 -10.05
CA LYS A 71 31.80 4.97 -10.49
C LYS A 71 31.80 5.13 -12.01
N LYS A 72 32.08 4.05 -12.75
CA LYS A 72 32.03 4.06 -14.23
C LYS A 72 30.61 4.42 -14.74
N ARG A 73 29.57 4.02 -14.01
CA ARG A 73 28.17 4.33 -14.29
C ARG A 73 27.72 5.69 -13.75
N GLY A 74 28.59 6.45 -13.06
CA GLY A 74 28.25 7.73 -12.46
C GLY A 74 27.49 7.63 -11.14
N CYS A 75 27.47 6.47 -10.49
CA CYS A 75 26.79 6.28 -9.21
C CYS A 75 27.42 7.17 -8.12
N LYS A 76 26.59 7.76 -7.30
CA LYS A 76 26.96 8.60 -6.16
C LYS A 76 26.65 7.96 -4.82
N GLU A 77 25.98 6.82 -4.83
CA GLU A 77 25.57 6.11 -3.64
C GLU A 77 25.83 4.60 -3.76
N LEU A 78 26.24 4.01 -2.64
CA LEU A 78 26.28 2.59 -2.40
C LEU A 78 25.15 2.23 -1.43
N ILE A 79 24.16 1.48 -1.90
CA ILE A 79 23.12 0.92 -1.04
C ILE A 79 23.69 -0.33 -0.37
N VAL A 80 23.61 -0.38 0.95
CA VAL A 80 23.92 -1.56 1.74
C VAL A 80 22.63 -1.91 2.52
N ALA A 81 21.97 -2.94 2.08
CA ALA A 81 20.71 -3.39 2.66
C ALA A 81 20.81 -4.85 3.11
N PHE A 82 20.09 -5.18 4.15
CA PHE A 82 19.86 -6.58 4.52
C PHE A 82 18.47 -7.00 4.04
N ASP A 83 18.38 -8.20 3.53
CA ASP A 83 17.13 -8.81 3.12
C ASP A 83 16.89 -10.10 3.88
N GLU A 84 16.04 -10.01 4.88
CA GLU A 84 15.62 -11.17 5.67
C GLU A 84 14.73 -12.12 4.86
N PHE A 85 13.97 -11.58 3.93
CA PHE A 85 13.06 -12.35 3.11
C PHE A 85 13.80 -13.30 2.16
N PHE A 86 14.84 -12.83 1.46
CA PHE A 86 15.61 -13.64 0.53
C PHE A 86 16.69 -14.50 1.17
N ARG A 87 16.99 -14.30 2.43
CA ARG A 87 17.96 -15.11 3.15
C ARG A 87 17.69 -16.62 3.03
N GLN A 88 16.44 -17.02 2.95
CA GLN A 88 16.01 -18.41 2.77
C GLN A 88 16.51 -19.09 1.50
N TYR A 89 16.79 -18.34 0.46
CA TYR A 89 17.21 -18.86 -0.84
C TYR A 89 18.71 -19.12 -0.94
N ARG A 90 19.47 -18.72 0.05
CA ARG A 90 20.91 -18.92 0.04
C ARG A 90 21.29 -20.26 0.66
N LYS A 91 22.25 -20.94 0.02
CA LYS A 91 22.75 -22.24 0.48
C LYS A 91 23.58 -22.14 1.76
N ASP A 92 24.21 -21.00 2.03
CA ASP A 92 25.05 -20.72 3.20
C ASP A 92 24.30 -20.09 4.36
N THR A 93 23.00 -20.13 4.34
CA THR A 93 22.13 -19.48 5.33
C THR A 93 22.15 -20.11 6.73
N GLY A 94 22.97 -21.12 6.95
CA GLY A 94 23.17 -21.70 8.27
C GLY A 94 23.76 -20.75 9.33
N SER A 95 24.24 -19.57 8.93
CA SER A 95 24.67 -18.55 9.88
C SER A 95 23.49 -17.73 10.36
N GLU A 96 23.18 -17.86 11.62
CA GLU A 96 22.23 -17.01 12.31
C GLU A 96 22.65 -15.53 12.20
N ARG A 97 21.72 -14.66 11.85
CA ARG A 97 21.98 -13.22 11.89
C ARG A 97 21.92 -12.75 13.33
N LYS A 98 23.04 -12.23 13.85
CA LYS A 98 23.17 -11.76 15.23
C LYS A 98 23.41 -10.24 15.30
N LEU A 99 24.02 -9.70 14.26
CA LEU A 99 24.32 -8.27 14.19
C LEU A 99 23.08 -7.49 13.75
N THR A 100 22.70 -6.53 14.57
CA THR A 100 21.60 -5.63 14.30
C THR A 100 22.09 -4.19 14.13
N PRO A 101 21.39 -3.31 13.41
CA PRO A 101 21.85 -1.96 13.09
C PRO A 101 22.14 -1.07 14.28
N ASP A 102 21.67 -1.40 15.48
CA ASP A 102 21.93 -0.68 16.72
C ASP A 102 23.21 -1.09 17.44
N MET A 103 23.86 -2.19 17.03
CA MET A 103 25.07 -2.69 17.66
C MET A 103 26.33 -1.93 17.17
N ASP A 104 27.25 -1.64 18.07
CA ASP A 104 28.50 -0.96 17.73
C ASP A 104 29.31 -1.71 16.68
N GLU A 105 29.40 -3.04 16.81
CA GLU A 105 30.11 -3.88 15.83
C GLU A 105 29.51 -3.75 14.41
N TYR A 106 28.20 -3.69 14.30
CA TYR A 106 27.53 -3.48 13.02
C TYR A 106 27.91 -2.12 12.44
N VAL A 107 27.77 -1.07 13.24
CA VAL A 107 28.04 0.32 12.81
C VAL A 107 29.51 0.50 12.43
N ASP A 108 30.43 -0.15 13.16
CA ASP A 108 31.89 -0.10 12.87
C ASP A 108 32.19 -0.77 11.50
N LYS A 109 31.52 -1.88 11.18
CA LYS A 109 31.64 -2.51 9.85
C LYS A 109 31.09 -1.61 8.73
N ILE A 110 29.92 -1.02 8.93
CA ILE A 110 29.35 -0.03 7.99
C ILE A 110 30.29 1.17 7.84
N LYS A 111 30.94 1.63 8.90
CA LYS A 111 31.93 2.73 8.83
C LYS A 111 33.09 2.38 7.89
N VAL A 112 33.62 1.16 8.00
CA VAL A 112 34.73 0.71 7.12
C VAL A 112 34.28 0.72 5.65
N ILE A 113 33.07 0.18 5.37
CA ILE A 113 32.48 0.17 4.03
C ILE A 113 32.27 1.59 3.52
N SER A 114 31.72 2.47 4.37
CA SER A 114 31.48 3.88 4.06
C SER A 114 32.77 4.63 3.70
N ASP A 115 33.83 4.42 4.45
CA ASP A 115 35.14 5.04 4.19
C ASP A 115 35.78 4.54 2.90
N PHE A 116 35.53 3.29 2.55
CA PHE A 116 35.99 2.76 1.28
C PHE A 116 35.18 3.32 0.09
N ALA A 117 33.85 3.35 0.18
CA ALA A 117 32.98 3.92 -0.85
C ALA A 117 33.26 5.40 -1.11
N ALA A 118 33.60 6.16 -0.07
CA ALA A 118 33.98 7.58 -0.17
C ALA A 118 35.21 7.82 -1.08
N LYS A 119 36.13 6.86 -1.25
CA LYS A 119 37.25 6.94 -2.20
C LYS A 119 36.78 6.96 -3.67
N TYR A 120 35.57 6.56 -3.91
CA TYR A 120 34.92 6.55 -5.22
C TYR A 120 33.87 7.67 -5.36
N ASP A 121 33.85 8.64 -4.46
CA ASP A 121 32.89 9.74 -4.39
C ASP A 121 31.45 9.25 -4.14
N MET A 122 31.29 8.14 -3.43
CA MET A 122 30.00 7.57 -3.07
C MET A 122 29.71 7.76 -1.59
N GLY A 123 28.48 8.17 -1.28
CA GLY A 123 27.91 8.07 0.06
C GLY A 123 27.23 6.71 0.28
N ILE A 124 26.74 6.50 1.48
CA ILE A 124 26.05 5.25 1.87
C ILE A 124 24.55 5.49 1.99
N CYS A 125 23.78 4.59 1.40
CA CYS A 125 22.36 4.42 1.64
C CYS A 125 22.16 3.16 2.50
N LEU A 126 21.45 3.30 3.62
CA LEU A 126 21.25 2.22 4.58
C LEU A 126 19.77 1.94 4.81
N SER A 127 19.46 0.69 5.09
CA SER A 127 18.10 0.21 5.43
C SER A 127 17.70 0.52 6.89
N LEU A 128 17.96 1.74 7.35
CA LEU A 128 17.66 2.17 8.72
C LEU A 128 16.20 2.52 8.98
N LEU A 129 15.35 2.32 8.00
CA LEU A 129 13.88 2.44 8.13
C LEU A 129 13.17 1.11 7.84
N SER A 130 13.92 0.02 7.64
CA SER A 130 13.32 -1.29 7.31
C SER A 130 12.76 -1.96 8.57
N PRO A 131 11.44 -2.16 8.63
CA PRO A 131 10.80 -2.69 9.84
C PRO A 131 11.34 -4.05 10.27
N LEU A 132 11.56 -4.96 9.32
CA LEU A 132 12.06 -6.30 9.58
C LEU A 132 13.51 -6.31 10.08
N GLU A 133 14.30 -5.37 9.64
CA GLU A 133 15.69 -5.26 10.04
C GLU A 133 15.86 -4.65 11.44
N LEU A 134 14.97 -3.72 11.78
CA LEU A 134 15.03 -2.97 13.03
C LEU A 134 14.23 -3.61 14.18
N GLY A 135 13.21 -4.39 13.87
CA GLY A 135 12.24 -4.81 14.86
C GLY A 135 12.82 -5.63 16.01
N SER A 136 13.78 -6.51 15.73
CA SER A 136 14.45 -7.30 16.78
C SER A 136 15.29 -6.43 17.71
N ALA A 137 15.99 -5.43 17.19
CA ALA A 137 16.76 -4.45 17.96
C ALA A 137 15.84 -3.58 18.82
N TYR A 138 14.77 -3.08 18.20
CA TYR A 138 13.74 -2.29 18.88
C TYR A 138 13.14 -3.05 20.07
N LYS A 139 12.66 -4.28 19.82
CA LYS A 139 12.09 -5.11 20.89
C LYS A 139 13.05 -5.41 22.02
N LYS A 140 14.30 -5.68 21.69
CA LYS A 140 15.33 -5.92 22.73
C LYS A 140 15.57 -4.71 23.62
N GLN A 141 15.50 -3.49 23.07
CA GLN A 141 15.71 -2.25 23.81
C GLN A 141 14.49 -1.78 24.58
N THR A 142 13.29 -1.93 24.01
CA THR A 142 12.08 -1.33 24.56
C THR A 142 11.16 -2.33 25.26
N GLY A 143 11.30 -3.62 24.96
CA GLY A 143 10.36 -4.66 25.40
C GLY A 143 9.07 -4.74 24.57
N HIS A 144 8.87 -3.82 23.61
CA HIS A 144 7.70 -3.74 22.76
C HIS A 144 8.00 -4.35 21.39
N GLY A 145 6.98 -4.89 20.72
CA GLY A 145 7.09 -5.45 19.37
C GLY A 145 5.79 -5.32 18.61
N GLY A 146 5.84 -5.56 17.32
CA GLY A 146 4.65 -5.58 16.47
C GLY A 146 3.70 -6.71 16.87
N ARG A 147 2.43 -6.47 16.68
CA ARG A 147 1.37 -7.47 16.90
C ARG A 147 0.43 -7.45 15.71
N TRP A 148 0.15 -8.67 15.24
CA TRP A 148 -0.80 -8.90 14.16
C TRP A 148 -1.96 -9.74 14.66
N VAL A 149 -3.12 -9.53 14.07
CA VAL A 149 -4.30 -10.35 14.30
C VAL A 149 -4.79 -10.92 12.97
N ALA A 150 -4.99 -12.22 12.94
CA ALA A 150 -5.72 -12.91 11.89
C ALA A 150 -7.07 -13.35 12.44
N TYR A 151 -8.09 -13.36 11.59
CA TYR A 151 -9.45 -13.69 12.06
C TYR A 151 -10.24 -14.41 10.99
N LYS A 152 -11.15 -15.27 11.45
CA LYS A 152 -12.07 -16.02 10.60
C LYS A 152 -13.45 -16.08 11.21
N VAL A 153 -14.47 -15.93 10.37
CA VAL A 153 -15.87 -16.02 10.74
C VAL A 153 -16.39 -17.42 10.44
N GLY A 154 -17.16 -17.98 11.34
CA GLY A 154 -17.80 -19.28 11.20
C GLY A 154 -19.18 -19.33 11.84
N PHE A 155 -19.75 -20.53 11.83
CA PHE A 155 -21.05 -20.82 12.43
C PHE A 155 -20.87 -21.40 13.83
N ARG A 156 -21.86 -21.18 14.66
CA ARG A 156 -22.02 -21.85 15.94
C ARG A 156 -23.46 -22.31 16.11
N ASP A 157 -23.65 -23.33 16.94
CA ASP A 157 -24.99 -23.83 17.27
C ASP A 157 -25.77 -22.73 18.03
N PRO A 158 -26.87 -22.22 17.49
CA PRO A 158 -27.61 -21.14 18.14
C PRO A 158 -28.31 -21.55 19.43
N GLN A 159 -28.54 -22.84 19.66
CA GLN A 159 -29.20 -23.32 20.86
C GLN A 159 -28.22 -23.52 22.01
N THR A 160 -27.10 -24.15 21.76
CA THR A 160 -26.08 -24.46 22.75
C THR A 160 -24.93 -23.47 22.76
N GLY A 161 -24.68 -22.79 21.66
CA GLY A 161 -23.54 -21.90 21.48
C GLY A 161 -22.20 -22.63 21.28
N LYS A 162 -22.22 -23.95 21.10
CA LYS A 162 -21.00 -24.71 20.78
C LYS A 162 -20.56 -24.44 19.35
N PHE A 163 -19.26 -24.49 19.14
CA PHE A 163 -18.68 -24.40 17.80
C PHE A 163 -17.36 -25.18 17.69
N SER A 164 -16.98 -25.48 16.46
CA SER A 164 -15.68 -26.01 16.11
C SER A 164 -15.32 -25.48 14.72
N LEU A 165 -14.28 -24.67 14.64
CA LEU A 165 -13.87 -23.98 13.42
C LEU A 165 -12.42 -24.33 13.09
N PRO A 166 -12.13 -24.81 11.87
CA PRO A 166 -10.77 -24.96 11.37
C PRO A 166 -10.20 -23.59 10.98
N VAL A 167 -9.01 -23.28 11.48
CA VAL A 167 -8.32 -22.00 11.22
C VAL A 167 -6.85 -22.30 10.96
N TRP A 168 -6.27 -21.69 9.94
CA TRP A 168 -4.86 -21.81 9.68
C TRP A 168 -4.06 -20.89 10.60
N GLN A 169 -3.15 -21.48 11.38
CA GLN A 169 -2.14 -20.76 12.14
C GLN A 169 -0.95 -20.48 11.25
N GLN A 170 -0.51 -19.25 11.20
CA GLN A 170 0.76 -18.88 10.59
C GLN A 170 1.92 -19.26 11.51
N LEU A 171 2.95 -19.94 11.00
CA LEU A 171 4.13 -20.36 11.74
C LEU A 171 5.35 -19.48 11.46
N ALA A 172 5.43 -18.98 10.24
CA ALA A 172 6.48 -18.09 9.82
C ALA A 172 5.96 -17.11 8.78
N TRP A 173 6.61 -16.00 8.64
CA TRP A 173 6.31 -14.97 7.66
C TRP A 173 6.73 -15.35 6.23
N THR A 174 7.68 -16.24 6.13
CA THR A 174 8.12 -16.87 4.91
C THR A 174 7.85 -18.36 5.00
N ASN A 175 8.13 -19.11 3.96
CA ASN A 175 7.96 -20.56 3.98
C ASN A 175 8.80 -21.25 5.08
N ASN A 176 8.76 -22.58 5.14
CA ASN A 176 9.40 -23.41 6.16
C ASN A 176 10.93 -23.24 6.30
N LYS A 177 11.58 -22.54 5.40
CA LYS A 177 12.96 -22.09 5.56
C LYS A 177 13.02 -20.77 6.31
N GLY A 178 11.86 -20.32 6.74
CA GLY A 178 11.48 -19.04 7.26
C GLY A 178 12.40 -18.43 8.27
N LYS A 179 12.53 -17.16 8.17
CA LYS A 179 13.52 -16.35 8.87
C LYS A 179 12.90 -15.44 9.90
N SER A 180 11.62 -15.17 9.72
CA SER A 180 10.83 -14.35 10.62
C SER A 180 9.72 -15.21 11.22
N PRO A 181 10.02 -16.00 12.26
CA PRO A 181 9.02 -16.80 12.91
C PRO A 181 7.94 -15.92 13.50
N VAL A 182 6.70 -16.33 13.34
CA VAL A 182 5.53 -15.67 13.89
C VAL A 182 5.05 -16.48 15.09
N LYS A 183 4.93 -15.83 16.24
CA LYS A 183 4.57 -16.50 17.47
C LYS A 183 3.10 -16.27 17.81
N LEU A 184 2.31 -17.33 17.80
CA LEU A 184 0.94 -17.29 18.30
C LEU A 184 0.98 -17.00 19.82
N THR A 185 0.35 -15.92 20.24
CA THR A 185 0.30 -15.48 21.64
C THR A 185 -1.07 -15.61 22.27
N GLY A 186 -2.12 -15.68 21.45
CA GLY A 186 -3.49 -15.79 21.93
C GLY A 186 -4.45 -16.33 20.88
N VAL A 187 -5.51 -16.97 21.36
CA VAL A 187 -6.67 -17.37 20.57
C VAL A 187 -7.91 -16.92 21.32
N LYS A 188 -8.72 -16.11 20.67
CA LYS A 188 -9.96 -15.59 21.22
C LYS A 188 -11.13 -15.93 20.29
N ALA A 189 -12.33 -15.84 20.79
CA ALA A 189 -13.52 -15.90 19.95
C ALA A 189 -14.59 -14.95 20.46
N TYR A 190 -15.35 -14.41 19.49
CA TYR A 190 -16.47 -13.51 19.73
C TYR A 190 -17.71 -14.07 19.07
N ALA A 191 -18.79 -14.19 19.82
CA ALA A 191 -20.10 -14.57 19.30
C ALA A 191 -20.88 -13.33 18.87
N PHE A 192 -21.64 -13.44 17.80
CA PHE A 192 -22.48 -12.35 17.33
C PHE A 192 -23.70 -12.86 16.57
N ARG A 193 -24.63 -11.95 16.32
CA ARG A 193 -25.82 -12.17 15.48
C ARG A 193 -25.72 -11.28 14.28
N GLU A 194 -25.93 -11.84 13.09
CA GLU A 194 -25.91 -11.09 11.86
C GLU A 194 -27.32 -10.95 11.27
N THR A 195 -27.59 -9.81 10.66
CA THR A 195 -28.82 -9.57 9.89
C THR A 195 -28.44 -9.24 8.45
N PRO A 196 -28.71 -10.12 7.47
CA PRO A 196 -28.48 -9.81 6.08
C PRO A 196 -29.36 -8.61 5.64
N LEU A 197 -28.76 -7.65 4.93
CA LEU A 197 -29.49 -6.51 4.37
C LEU A 197 -29.85 -6.82 2.92
N GLY A 198 -31.12 -7.06 2.67
CA GLY A 198 -31.63 -7.49 1.36
C GLY A 198 -31.24 -6.55 0.22
N GLY A 199 -30.85 -7.11 -0.92
CA GLY A 199 -30.43 -6.33 -2.08
C GLY A 199 -29.05 -5.69 -1.96
N SER A 200 -28.26 -6.06 -0.93
CA SER A 200 -26.91 -5.54 -0.70
C SER A 200 -25.93 -6.65 -0.28
N PRO A 201 -24.61 -6.42 -0.35
CA PRO A 201 -23.62 -7.35 0.16
C PRO A 201 -23.46 -7.26 1.68
N PHE A 202 -24.21 -6.40 2.35
CA PHE A 202 -23.99 -6.08 3.76
C PHE A 202 -24.70 -7.03 4.71
N ARG A 203 -24.02 -7.31 5.82
CA ARG A 203 -24.55 -8.03 6.97
C ARG A 203 -24.37 -7.17 8.20
N ALA A 204 -25.48 -6.74 8.77
CA ALA A 204 -25.48 -5.86 9.93
C ALA A 204 -25.19 -6.64 11.21
N VAL A 205 -24.29 -6.11 12.03
CA VAL A 205 -23.95 -6.56 13.37
C VAL A 205 -23.76 -5.34 14.25
N ASP A 206 -24.52 -5.21 15.32
CA ASP A 206 -24.30 -4.15 16.30
C ASP A 206 -22.99 -4.42 17.06
N PRO A 207 -22.09 -3.45 17.22
CA PRO A 207 -20.88 -3.62 18.03
C PRO A 207 -21.15 -4.10 19.46
N ALA A 208 -22.28 -3.74 20.06
CA ALA A 208 -22.69 -4.23 21.38
C ALA A 208 -23.08 -5.71 21.41
N ASP A 209 -23.44 -6.28 20.25
CA ASP A 209 -23.75 -7.71 20.09
C ASP A 209 -22.50 -8.56 19.81
N ILE A 210 -21.32 -7.99 19.72
CA ILE A 210 -20.06 -8.74 19.57
C ILE A 210 -19.55 -9.07 20.98
N VAL A 211 -19.85 -10.26 21.47
CA VAL A 211 -19.59 -10.65 22.85
C VAL A 211 -18.49 -11.72 22.95
N PRO A 212 -17.60 -11.66 23.93
CA PRO A 212 -16.54 -12.65 24.08
C PRO A 212 -17.14 -14.02 24.42
N VAL A 213 -16.51 -15.06 23.86
CA VAL A 213 -16.81 -16.46 24.19
C VAL A 213 -15.81 -16.92 25.24
N GLU A 214 -16.33 -17.38 26.38
CA GLU A 214 -15.51 -17.90 27.45
C GLU A 214 -14.96 -19.30 27.14
N GLN A 215 -13.77 -19.60 27.69
CA GLN A 215 -13.16 -20.93 27.63
C GLN A 215 -13.02 -21.51 26.22
N VAL A 216 -12.59 -20.67 25.30
CA VAL A 216 -12.17 -21.09 23.98
C VAL A 216 -10.97 -22.02 24.11
N LYS A 217 -11.01 -23.13 23.39
CA LYS A 217 -9.91 -24.10 23.31
C LYS A 217 -9.41 -24.20 21.88
N TYR A 218 -8.15 -24.56 21.73
CA TYR A 218 -7.61 -24.89 20.42
C TYR A 218 -6.65 -26.08 20.48
N GLU A 219 -6.60 -26.80 19.39
CA GLU A 219 -5.73 -27.95 19.22
C GLU A 219 -5.03 -27.82 17.86
N ALA A 220 -3.70 -27.97 17.89
CA ALA A 220 -2.94 -28.06 16.64
C ALA A 220 -3.12 -29.44 16.05
N THR A 221 -3.39 -29.49 14.75
CA THR A 221 -3.40 -30.75 14.00
C THR A 221 -2.03 -31.02 13.39
N ASP A 222 -1.83 -32.21 12.87
CA ASP A 222 -0.62 -32.54 12.10
C ASP A 222 -0.67 -32.05 10.64
N THR A 223 -1.77 -31.39 10.27
CA THR A 223 -1.95 -30.86 8.91
C THR A 223 -1.17 -29.56 8.76
N LEU A 224 -0.17 -29.57 7.92
CA LEU A 224 0.57 -28.38 7.49
C LEU A 224 -0.01 -27.88 6.17
N GLY A 225 -0.08 -26.56 6.05
CA GLY A 225 -0.40 -25.93 4.79
C GLY A 225 0.85 -25.85 3.93
N ASP A 226 0.65 -26.01 2.64
CA ASP A 226 1.69 -25.92 1.63
C ASP A 226 1.16 -25.21 0.37
N GLU A 227 0.74 -25.96 -0.62
CA GLU A 227 0.22 -25.43 -1.88
C GLU A 227 -1.08 -24.62 -1.74
N VAL A 228 -1.85 -24.87 -0.68
CA VAL A 228 -3.15 -24.18 -0.45
C VAL A 228 -2.96 -22.79 0.17
N THR A 229 -1.87 -22.62 0.91
CA THR A 229 -1.61 -21.39 1.66
C THR A 229 -0.54 -20.52 1.05
N GLY A 230 0.03 -20.94 -0.06
CA GLY A 230 1.07 -20.22 -0.76
C GLY A 230 2.48 -20.76 -0.49
N ALA A 231 3.29 -20.69 -1.53
CA ALA A 231 4.67 -21.18 -1.47
C ALA A 231 5.56 -20.40 -0.48
N ALA A 232 5.14 -19.23 -0.07
CA ALA A 232 5.88 -18.36 0.82
C ALA A 232 5.48 -18.49 2.30
N MET A 233 4.46 -19.27 2.64
CA MET A 233 3.92 -19.38 3.98
C MET A 233 4.02 -20.79 4.56
N ASP A 234 4.42 -20.82 5.81
CA ASP A 234 4.33 -21.99 6.66
C ASP A 234 3.11 -21.86 7.55
N THR A 235 2.18 -22.78 7.43
CA THR A 235 0.95 -22.78 8.22
C THR A 235 0.66 -24.14 8.80
N ARG A 236 -0.11 -24.15 9.90
CA ARG A 236 -0.64 -25.35 10.54
C ARG A 236 -2.13 -25.18 10.76
N LEU A 237 -2.90 -26.22 10.49
CA LEU A 237 -4.32 -26.21 10.77
C LEU A 237 -4.56 -26.33 12.26
N LEU A 238 -5.26 -25.37 12.84
CA LEU A 238 -5.80 -25.42 14.20
C LEU A 238 -7.29 -25.77 14.14
N ARG A 239 -7.73 -26.55 15.09
CA ARG A 239 -9.13 -26.64 15.46
C ARG A 239 -9.38 -25.73 16.65
N VAL A 240 -10.18 -24.67 16.47
CA VAL A 240 -10.61 -23.78 17.55
C VAL A 240 -12.05 -24.10 17.89
N TYR A 241 -12.34 -24.32 19.16
CA TYR A 241 -13.67 -24.79 19.56
C TYR A 241 -14.07 -24.33 20.96
N CYS A 242 -15.37 -24.39 21.21
CA CYS A 242 -15.96 -24.32 22.54
C CYS A 242 -17.04 -25.40 22.67
N ASP A 243 -16.89 -26.27 23.63
CA ASP A 243 -17.78 -27.38 23.91
C ASP A 243 -18.77 -27.09 25.04
N ARG A 244 -18.67 -25.92 25.69
CA ARG A 244 -19.59 -25.48 26.74
C ARG A 244 -20.79 -24.74 26.19
N PRO A 245 -22.01 -25.05 26.69
CA PRO A 245 -23.18 -24.24 26.39
C PRO A 245 -23.03 -22.82 26.95
N GLN A 246 -23.17 -21.83 26.09
CA GLN A 246 -23.16 -20.42 26.46
C GLN A 246 -23.76 -19.54 25.33
N LEU A 247 -24.21 -18.36 25.69
CA LEU A 247 -24.69 -17.34 24.73
C LEU A 247 -25.72 -17.93 23.73
N PRO A 248 -26.85 -18.48 24.19
CA PRO A 248 -27.91 -18.97 23.27
C PRO A 248 -28.44 -17.82 22.41
N GLY A 249 -28.87 -18.15 21.20
CA GLY A 249 -29.36 -17.16 20.22
C GLY A 249 -28.29 -16.50 19.37
N TYR A 250 -27.01 -16.66 19.67
CA TYR A 250 -25.89 -16.21 18.84
C TYR A 250 -25.49 -17.34 17.88
N ASN A 251 -25.63 -17.11 16.60
CA ASN A 251 -25.43 -18.14 15.56
C ASN A 251 -24.12 -18.02 14.78
N ARG A 252 -23.34 -16.96 15.04
CA ARG A 252 -22.07 -16.72 14.39
C ARG A 252 -20.94 -16.59 15.41
N VAL A 253 -19.74 -16.89 14.98
CA VAL A 253 -18.52 -16.73 15.77
C VAL A 253 -17.41 -16.16 14.89
N MET A 254 -16.65 -15.22 15.42
CA MET A 254 -15.38 -14.80 14.87
C MET A 254 -14.27 -15.32 15.78
N VAL A 255 -13.36 -16.11 15.23
CA VAL A 255 -12.12 -16.52 15.89
C VAL A 255 -11.03 -15.54 15.53
N VAL A 256 -10.26 -15.11 16.51
CA VAL A 256 -9.11 -14.22 16.38
C VAL A 256 -7.87 -14.93 16.86
N LEU A 257 -6.84 -14.94 16.01
CA LEU A 257 -5.50 -15.42 16.32
C LEU A 257 -4.60 -14.20 16.51
N GLU A 258 -3.91 -14.13 17.64
CA GLU A 258 -3.01 -13.03 17.97
C GLU A 258 -1.57 -13.47 17.80
N TYR A 259 -0.80 -12.71 17.05
CA TYR A 259 0.61 -13.00 16.78
C TYR A 259 1.51 -11.88 17.27
N GLU A 260 2.62 -12.27 17.84
CA GLU A 260 3.78 -11.43 18.02
C GLU A 260 4.69 -11.56 16.80
N THR A 261 5.05 -10.45 16.22
CA THR A 261 5.91 -10.36 15.04
C THR A 261 7.26 -9.73 15.38
N GLN A 262 8.18 -9.75 14.42
CA GLN A 262 9.48 -9.10 14.60
C GLN A 262 9.49 -7.62 14.18
N GLU A 263 8.33 -7.05 13.89
CA GLU A 263 8.20 -5.63 13.60
C GLU A 263 8.29 -4.77 14.86
N MET A 264 8.43 -3.47 14.61
CA MET A 264 8.32 -2.46 15.66
C MET A 264 6.87 -2.27 16.09
N ASP A 265 6.66 -1.82 17.33
CA ASP A 265 5.42 -1.15 17.69
C ASP A 265 5.51 0.32 17.27
N TYR A 266 4.99 0.62 16.08
CA TYR A 266 5.08 1.95 15.46
C TYR A 266 4.36 3.05 16.23
N PHE A 267 3.40 2.70 17.05
CA PHE A 267 2.56 3.63 17.82
C PHE A 267 3.04 3.80 19.25
N ASN A 268 4.05 3.05 19.67
CA ASN A 268 4.62 3.21 20.99
C ASN A 268 5.50 4.46 21.06
N ALA A 269 5.42 5.19 22.18
CA ALA A 269 6.20 6.41 22.39
C ALA A 269 7.73 6.22 22.25
N ASP A 270 8.23 5.00 22.47
CA ASP A 270 9.64 4.67 22.34
C ASP A 270 10.12 4.56 20.88
N ALA A 271 9.21 4.43 19.90
CA ALA A 271 9.58 4.19 18.50
C ALA A 271 10.40 5.36 17.90
N SER A 272 9.91 6.59 18.01
CA SER A 272 10.63 7.77 17.54
C SER A 272 11.97 7.94 18.25
N ALA A 273 12.00 7.78 19.58
CA ALA A 273 13.23 7.89 20.36
C ALA A 273 14.27 6.82 19.96
N PHE A 274 13.83 5.60 19.65
CA PHE A 274 14.70 4.53 19.16
C PHE A 274 15.33 4.89 17.81
N LEU A 275 14.53 5.29 16.84
CA LEU A 275 15.01 5.68 15.51
C LEU A 275 15.98 6.87 15.57
N LYS A 276 15.68 7.89 16.37
CA LYS A 276 16.55 9.05 16.56
C LYS A 276 17.89 8.67 17.19
N ARG A 277 17.91 7.81 18.20
CA ARG A 277 19.16 7.29 18.79
C ARG A 277 19.97 6.51 17.75
N LEU A 278 19.29 5.72 16.92
CA LEU A 278 19.94 4.96 15.86
C LEU A 278 20.63 5.92 14.87
N MET A 279 19.92 6.91 14.34
CA MET A 279 20.50 7.90 13.40
C MET A 279 21.68 8.65 14.01
N LYS A 280 21.55 9.03 15.28
CA LYS A 280 22.65 9.70 16.00
C LYS A 280 23.89 8.81 16.11
N LYS A 281 23.75 7.52 16.38
CA LYS A 281 24.85 6.57 16.47
C LYS A 281 25.67 6.53 15.18
N TYR A 282 25.03 6.47 14.01
CA TYR A 282 25.74 6.50 12.71
C TYR A 282 26.44 7.82 12.46
N LYS A 283 25.85 8.95 12.85
CA LYS A 283 26.50 10.26 12.77
C LYS A 283 27.73 10.33 13.67
N ASP A 284 27.62 9.92 14.91
CA ASP A 284 28.70 9.97 15.90
C ASP A 284 29.90 9.10 15.48
N LYS A 285 29.61 7.96 14.80
CA LYS A 285 30.66 7.09 14.21
C LYS A 285 31.24 7.64 12.90
N GLY A 286 30.68 8.71 12.36
CA GLY A 286 31.19 9.36 11.14
C GLY A 286 30.89 8.60 9.85
N VAL A 287 29.80 7.84 9.79
CA VAL A 287 29.32 7.21 8.57
C VAL A 287 28.85 8.29 7.60
N ASN A 288 29.27 8.24 6.33
CA ASN A 288 28.85 9.17 5.28
C ASN A 288 27.47 8.79 4.74
N LEU A 289 26.43 8.94 5.55
CA LEU A 289 25.06 8.63 5.18
C LEU A 289 24.52 9.70 4.21
N THR A 290 24.03 9.28 3.02
CA THR A 290 23.46 10.17 1.99
C THR A 290 22.01 9.83 1.67
N ALA A 291 21.58 8.63 2.00
CA ALA A 291 20.22 8.20 1.77
C ALA A 291 19.79 7.17 2.81
N LEU A 292 18.48 7.02 2.94
CA LEU A 292 17.82 6.01 3.75
C LEU A 292 16.99 5.09 2.85
N TYR A 293 16.97 3.81 3.20
CA TYR A 293 16.20 2.80 2.51
C TYR A 293 15.26 2.12 3.50
N SER A 294 14.07 1.78 3.05
CA SER A 294 13.16 0.88 3.73
C SER A 294 12.84 -0.28 2.82
N ASP A 295 13.13 -1.49 3.28
CA ASP A 295 12.54 -2.68 2.69
C ASP A 295 11.09 -2.79 3.15
N GLU A 296 10.25 -3.45 2.39
CA GLU A 296 8.81 -3.63 2.59
C GLU A 296 8.22 -2.93 3.82
N MET A 297 7.85 -1.66 3.65
CA MET A 297 7.17 -0.90 4.70
C MET A 297 5.79 -1.49 4.92
N HIS A 298 5.57 -2.05 6.10
CA HIS A 298 4.32 -2.69 6.46
C HIS A 298 3.25 -1.68 6.90
N ILE A 299 3.03 -0.67 6.08
CA ILE A 299 1.90 0.26 6.19
C ILE A 299 0.69 -0.22 5.38
N GLN A 300 0.64 -1.50 5.16
CA GLN A 300 -0.30 -2.10 4.24
C GLN A 300 -1.70 -2.09 4.80
N GLN A 301 -2.62 -1.77 3.93
CA GLN A 301 -4.02 -1.74 4.29
C GLN A 301 -4.55 -3.15 4.58
N ASP A 302 -4.03 -4.14 3.90
CA ASP A 302 -4.39 -5.53 4.11
C ASP A 302 -3.18 -6.43 3.91
N TRP A 303 -2.67 -6.99 4.99
CA TRP A 303 -1.55 -7.91 4.93
C TRP A 303 -2.01 -9.32 4.59
N GLY A 304 -2.67 -9.46 3.44
CA GLY A 304 -2.95 -10.74 2.81
C GLY A 304 -1.86 -11.20 1.86
N TYR A 305 -0.70 -10.57 1.90
CA TYR A 305 0.39 -10.78 0.97
C TYR A 305 0.69 -12.26 0.69
N PHE A 306 0.78 -13.04 1.74
CA PHE A 306 1.07 -14.46 1.61
C PHE A 306 -0.11 -15.27 1.10
N GLY A 307 -1.31 -14.77 1.26
CA GLY A 307 -2.52 -15.40 0.78
C GLY A 307 -2.90 -15.05 -0.64
N HIS A 308 -2.43 -13.95 -1.18
CA HIS A 308 -2.92 -13.46 -2.46
C HIS A 308 -2.50 -14.35 -3.66
N HIS A 309 -1.44 -15.12 -3.53
CA HIS A 309 -1.02 -16.02 -4.59
C HIS A 309 -1.86 -17.29 -4.67
N GLU A 310 -2.49 -17.72 -3.59
CA GLU A 310 -3.03 -19.06 -3.47
C GLU A 310 -4.38 -19.14 -2.74
N GLY A 311 -5.20 -18.14 -2.88
CA GLY A 311 -6.52 -18.11 -2.27
C GLY A 311 -6.45 -18.12 -0.75
N GLY A 312 -5.60 -17.27 -0.19
CA GLY A 312 -5.33 -17.16 1.23
C GLY A 312 -6.56 -17.09 2.10
N GLN A 313 -6.46 -17.69 3.24
CA GLN A 313 -7.58 -17.84 4.16
C GLN A 313 -7.79 -16.69 5.10
N PHE A 314 -6.79 -15.81 5.22
CA PHE A 314 -6.82 -14.72 6.18
C PHE A 314 -5.93 -13.59 5.72
N ALA A 315 -6.40 -12.41 6.01
CA ALA A 315 -5.57 -11.24 6.06
C ALA A 315 -5.14 -11.03 7.52
N GLU A 316 -3.99 -10.42 7.65
CA GLU A 316 -3.44 -10.06 8.95
C GLU A 316 -3.54 -8.57 9.11
N ARG A 317 -3.99 -8.15 10.28
CA ARG A 317 -4.14 -6.74 10.62
C ARG A 317 -3.15 -6.36 11.69
N TYR A 318 -2.45 -5.25 11.48
CA TYR A 318 -1.62 -4.67 12.52
C TYR A 318 -2.52 -4.12 13.64
N LEU A 319 -2.31 -4.59 14.85
CA LEU A 319 -3.06 -4.15 16.02
C LEU A 319 -2.26 -4.35 17.30
N THR A 320 -1.50 -3.34 17.71
CA THR A 320 -0.86 -3.29 19.03
C THR A 320 -1.76 -2.58 20.03
N GLN A 321 -1.49 -2.73 21.31
CA GLN A 321 -2.19 -1.98 22.35
C GLN A 321 -1.93 -0.48 22.19
N SER A 322 -0.69 -0.09 21.85
CA SER A 322 -0.33 1.32 21.61
C SER A 322 -1.13 1.93 20.46
N MET A 323 -1.38 1.16 19.39
CA MET A 323 -2.25 1.61 18.30
C MET A 323 -3.70 1.76 18.74
N ALA A 324 -4.22 0.81 19.50
CA ALA A 324 -5.59 0.85 20.03
C ALA A 324 -5.80 2.07 20.94
N ASP A 325 -4.83 2.35 21.81
CA ASP A 325 -4.86 3.49 22.72
C ASP A 325 -4.79 4.82 21.94
N ALA A 326 -3.89 4.91 20.96
CA ALA A 326 -3.77 6.08 20.08
C ALA A 326 -5.04 6.32 19.25
N TYR A 327 -5.70 5.24 18.80
CA TYR A 327 -6.99 5.33 18.11
C TYR A 327 -8.07 5.91 19.05
N ALA A 328 -8.16 5.38 20.26
CA ALA A 328 -9.14 5.85 21.25
C ALA A 328 -8.90 7.32 21.63
N GLU A 329 -7.65 7.71 21.82
CA GLU A 329 -7.28 9.10 22.10
C GLU A 329 -7.66 10.04 20.95
N LYS A 330 -7.33 9.66 19.72
CA LYS A 330 -7.53 10.51 18.54
C LYS A 330 -9.00 10.66 18.15
N PHE A 331 -9.79 9.59 18.25
CA PHE A 331 -11.17 9.56 17.74
C PHE A 331 -12.25 9.49 18.83
N GLY A 332 -11.85 9.41 20.10
CA GLY A 332 -12.81 9.34 21.21
C GLY A 332 -13.64 8.05 21.23
N GLN A 333 -13.18 6.99 20.57
CA GLN A 333 -13.88 5.71 20.44
C GLN A 333 -12.93 4.56 20.77
N PRO A 334 -13.35 3.55 21.57
CA PRO A 334 -12.52 2.38 21.80
C PRO A 334 -12.29 1.61 20.52
N PHE A 335 -11.11 1.01 20.40
CA PHE A 335 -10.77 0.12 19.30
C PHE A 335 -10.05 -1.10 19.85
N ASP A 336 -10.50 -2.28 19.48
CA ASP A 336 -9.89 -3.55 19.87
C ASP A 336 -10.16 -4.64 18.80
N ASP A 337 -9.72 -5.86 19.06
CA ASP A 337 -9.83 -6.99 18.13
C ASP A 337 -11.28 -7.41 17.79
N ARG A 338 -12.30 -6.99 18.58
CA ARG A 338 -13.72 -7.21 18.23
C ARG A 338 -14.11 -6.48 16.95
N TYR A 339 -13.53 -5.29 16.73
CA TYR A 339 -13.79 -4.48 15.54
C TYR A 339 -13.22 -5.08 14.25
N MET A 340 -12.37 -6.11 14.35
CA MET A 340 -11.88 -6.85 13.18
C MET A 340 -13.02 -7.47 12.36
N LEU A 341 -14.17 -7.72 12.98
CA LEU A 341 -15.35 -8.19 12.25
C LEU A 341 -15.71 -7.27 11.07
N TYR A 342 -15.58 -5.97 11.23
CA TYR A 342 -15.92 -4.98 10.20
C TYR A 342 -14.86 -4.86 9.09
N PHE A 343 -13.76 -5.59 9.22
CA PHE A 343 -12.72 -5.75 8.21
C PHE A 343 -12.79 -7.14 7.53
N ALA A 344 -13.79 -7.93 7.86
CA ALA A 344 -14.08 -9.18 7.18
C ALA A 344 -14.96 -8.89 5.94
N TYR A 345 -14.32 -8.68 4.81
CA TYR A 345 -14.97 -8.51 3.52
C TYR A 345 -14.33 -9.42 2.47
N GLY A 346 -15.20 -10.08 1.72
CA GLY A 346 -14.80 -11.05 0.72
C GLY A 346 -14.66 -12.49 1.23
N ALA A 347 -14.48 -13.39 0.29
CA ALA A 347 -14.50 -14.83 0.50
C ALA A 347 -13.51 -15.37 1.56
N PRO A 348 -12.28 -14.83 1.70
CA PRO A 348 -11.29 -15.40 2.62
C PRO A 348 -11.74 -15.46 4.07
N TYR A 349 -12.62 -14.57 4.49
CA TYR A 349 -13.07 -14.46 5.87
C TYR A 349 -14.30 -15.32 6.19
N PHE A 350 -14.93 -15.91 5.18
CA PHE A 350 -16.16 -16.66 5.34
C PHE A 350 -15.92 -18.15 5.14
N GLU A 351 -16.79 -18.95 5.72
CA GLU A 351 -16.81 -20.37 5.42
C GLU A 351 -17.22 -20.64 3.96
N PRO A 352 -16.74 -21.72 3.34
CA PRO A 352 -17.06 -22.04 1.95
C PRO A 352 -18.56 -22.12 1.65
N THR A 353 -19.36 -22.48 2.66
CA THR A 353 -20.83 -22.56 2.56
C THR A 353 -21.53 -21.22 2.76
N ALA A 354 -20.85 -20.21 3.25
CA ALA A 354 -21.39 -18.87 3.48
C ALA A 354 -21.49 -18.04 2.20
N ASN A 355 -21.17 -18.66 1.11
CA ASN A 355 -21.25 -18.13 -0.22
C ASN A 355 -20.31 -17.00 -0.53
N ALA A 356 -19.34 -17.32 -1.23
CA ALA A 356 -18.36 -16.49 -1.86
C ALA A 356 -18.96 -15.44 -2.82
N VAL A 357 -19.79 -14.57 -2.32
CA VAL A 357 -19.99 -13.30 -3.00
C VAL A 357 -18.80 -12.45 -2.58
N VAL A 358 -17.97 -12.09 -3.51
CA VAL A 358 -16.66 -11.47 -3.33
C VAL A 358 -16.70 -10.20 -2.48
N ASN A 359 -17.83 -9.51 -2.46
CA ASN A 359 -17.98 -8.23 -1.76
C ASN A 359 -18.90 -8.29 -0.52
N VAL A 360 -19.17 -9.47 0.03
CA VAL A 360 -19.88 -9.59 1.32
C VAL A 360 -19.08 -8.90 2.42
N GLN A 361 -19.73 -8.05 3.19
CA GLN A 361 -19.11 -7.22 4.22
C GLN A 361 -19.97 -7.12 5.46
N TYR A 362 -19.36 -7.06 6.65
CA TYR A 362 -20.05 -6.71 7.88
C TYR A 362 -20.09 -5.20 8.10
N VAL A 363 -21.24 -4.73 8.56
CA VAL A 363 -21.51 -3.31 8.90
C VAL A 363 -22.10 -3.17 10.30
N MET A 364 -21.92 -2.02 10.94
CA MET A 364 -22.25 -1.79 12.36
C MET A 364 -23.75 -1.78 12.67
N GLY A 365 -24.60 -1.77 11.68
CA GLY A 365 -26.03 -1.78 11.86
C GLY A 365 -26.79 -1.68 10.53
N PRO A 366 -28.12 -1.72 10.57
CA PRO A 366 -28.95 -1.81 9.36
C PRO A 366 -29.24 -0.44 8.70
N SER A 367 -28.95 0.66 9.35
CA SER A 367 -29.23 1.97 8.78
C SER A 367 -28.14 2.44 7.80
N PRO A 368 -28.46 3.30 6.83
CA PRO A 368 -27.43 3.93 5.99
C PRO A 368 -26.35 4.65 6.80
N GLU A 369 -26.70 5.26 7.92
CA GLU A 369 -25.73 5.90 8.81
C GLU A 369 -24.74 4.89 9.41
N ASP A 370 -25.21 3.70 9.84
CA ASP A 370 -24.34 2.66 10.40
C ASP A 370 -23.37 2.13 9.35
N ILE A 371 -23.81 2.04 8.10
CA ILE A 371 -22.94 1.66 6.98
C ILE A 371 -21.85 2.70 6.79
N HIS A 372 -22.19 3.98 6.73
CA HIS A 372 -21.20 5.05 6.61
C HIS A 372 -20.27 5.12 7.83
N ARG A 373 -20.75 4.86 9.04
CA ARG A 373 -19.93 4.73 10.24
C ARG A 373 -18.96 3.55 10.15
N THR A 374 -19.35 2.47 9.48
CA THR A 374 -18.44 1.34 9.24
C THR A 374 -17.31 1.74 8.29
N PHE A 375 -17.62 2.47 7.22
CA PHE A 375 -16.60 3.02 6.34
C PHE A 375 -15.70 4.02 7.08
N LEU A 376 -16.27 4.83 7.96
CA LEU A 376 -15.50 5.76 8.79
C LEU A 376 -14.54 5.04 9.76
N LEU A 377 -14.96 3.92 10.36
CA LEU A 377 -14.08 3.07 11.16
C LEU A 377 -12.89 2.57 10.34
N ARG A 378 -13.15 2.08 9.13
CA ARG A 378 -12.13 1.56 8.20
C ARG A 378 -11.18 2.68 7.77
N ASP A 379 -11.71 3.83 7.35
CA ASP A 379 -10.90 5.00 6.99
C ASP A 379 -9.97 5.40 8.13
N ARG A 380 -10.49 5.53 9.34
CA ARG A 380 -9.72 5.91 10.53
C ARG A 380 -8.62 4.92 10.87
N TYR A 381 -8.90 3.62 10.78
CA TYR A 381 -7.89 2.58 11.00
C TYR A 381 -6.76 2.67 9.98
N TYR A 382 -7.08 2.69 8.69
CA TYR A 382 -6.08 2.74 7.63
C TYR A 382 -5.33 4.07 7.61
N ARG A 383 -6.02 5.17 7.87
CA ARG A 383 -5.39 6.49 8.02
C ARG A 383 -4.40 6.52 9.16
N MET A 384 -4.73 5.92 10.30
CA MET A 384 -3.78 5.80 11.41
C MET A 384 -2.59 4.95 11.03
N LEU A 385 -2.82 3.81 10.41
CA LEU A 385 -1.74 2.91 10.01
C LEU A 385 -0.82 3.58 8.98
N ASN A 386 -1.39 4.16 7.92
CA ASN A 386 -0.62 4.84 6.89
C ASN A 386 0.13 6.05 7.44
N ASN A 387 -0.59 7.00 8.03
CA ASN A 387 0.02 8.25 8.48
C ASN A 387 0.93 8.02 9.69
N GLY A 388 0.54 7.17 10.65
CA GLY A 388 1.33 6.93 11.85
C GLY A 388 2.71 6.35 11.56
N VAL A 389 2.80 5.40 10.62
CA VAL A 389 4.10 4.81 10.22
C VAL A 389 4.91 5.77 9.36
N VAL A 390 4.26 6.44 8.39
CA VAL A 390 4.94 7.43 7.53
C VAL A 390 5.44 8.61 8.37
N ASP A 391 4.62 9.15 9.25
CA ASP A 391 5.00 10.27 10.13
C ASP A 391 6.17 9.92 11.03
N LEU A 392 6.20 8.69 11.59
CA LEU A 392 7.31 8.18 12.38
C LEU A 392 8.62 8.17 11.57
N PHE A 393 8.57 7.69 10.34
CA PHE A 393 9.75 7.62 9.48
C PHE A 393 10.16 8.99 8.95
N CYS A 394 9.22 9.87 8.63
CA CYS A 394 9.49 11.25 8.27
C CYS A 394 10.14 12.04 9.42
N ASP A 395 9.68 11.84 10.65
CA ASP A 395 10.29 12.43 11.85
C ASP A 395 11.73 11.94 12.03
N ALA A 396 11.97 10.65 11.88
CA ALA A 396 13.32 10.08 11.96
C ALA A 396 14.24 10.61 10.85
N LYS A 397 13.72 10.70 9.61
CA LYS A 397 14.44 11.26 8.47
C LYS A 397 14.78 12.73 8.68
N SER A 398 13.82 13.55 9.07
CA SER A 398 14.01 14.98 9.34
C SER A 398 15.06 15.21 10.43
N TYR A 399 15.00 14.43 11.50
CA TYR A 399 16.02 14.45 12.55
C TYR A 399 17.41 14.10 12.00
N ALA A 400 17.51 13.06 11.19
CA ALA A 400 18.76 12.66 10.56
C ALA A 400 19.31 13.74 9.63
N GLU A 401 18.47 14.40 8.82
CA GLU A 401 18.85 15.52 7.95
C GLU A 401 19.44 16.68 8.74
N GLY A 402 18.83 17.03 9.87
CA GLY A 402 19.39 18.01 10.80
C GLY A 402 20.74 17.62 11.35
N LEU A 403 20.94 16.34 11.71
CA LEU A 403 22.23 15.83 12.19
C LEU A 403 23.32 15.84 11.12
N PHE A 404 22.99 15.40 9.90
CA PHE A 404 23.97 15.28 8.81
C PHE A 404 24.17 16.58 8.05
N GLY A 405 23.32 17.60 8.26
CA GLY A 405 23.40 18.92 7.62
C GLY A 405 23.14 18.85 6.11
N ARG A 406 22.33 17.91 5.66
CA ARG A 406 21.99 17.71 4.25
C ARG A 406 20.66 16.98 4.12
N GLU A 407 20.01 17.14 2.97
CA GLU A 407 18.88 16.30 2.58
C GLU A 407 19.35 14.85 2.42
N LEU A 408 18.57 13.91 2.98
CA LEU A 408 18.77 12.48 2.83
C LEU A 408 17.70 11.95 1.88
N ARG A 409 18.13 11.49 0.73
CA ARG A 409 17.23 10.84 -0.20
C ARG A 409 16.63 9.59 0.46
N THR A 410 15.34 9.36 0.22
CA THR A 410 14.65 8.21 0.78
C THR A 410 14.08 7.34 -0.33
N ALA A 411 14.30 6.04 -0.23
CA ALA A 411 13.72 5.05 -1.10
C ALA A 411 13.02 3.99 -0.24
N ALA A 412 11.88 3.52 -0.69
CA ALA A 412 11.18 2.41 -0.08
C ALA A 412 10.89 1.34 -1.12
N HIS A 413 11.06 0.11 -0.74
CA HIS A 413 10.53 -1.00 -1.50
C HIS A 413 9.01 -0.96 -1.36
N ALA A 414 8.34 -0.65 -2.46
CA ALA A 414 6.89 -0.61 -2.47
C ALA A 414 6.37 -2.01 -2.19
N SER A 415 5.62 -2.14 -1.15
CA SER A 415 5.05 -3.39 -0.78
C SER A 415 3.94 -3.82 -1.75
N TRP A 416 3.87 -5.11 -1.98
CA TRP A 416 2.85 -5.76 -2.79
C TRP A 416 1.42 -5.49 -2.32
N ALA A 417 1.25 -5.32 -1.04
CA ALA A 417 -0.04 -5.25 -0.40
C ALA A 417 -0.54 -3.82 -0.20
N GLN A 418 0.02 -2.89 -0.90
CA GLN A 418 -0.55 -1.55 -1.01
C GLN A 418 -1.86 -1.55 -1.80
N SER A 419 -2.16 -2.68 -2.42
CA SER A 419 -3.43 -2.96 -2.99
C SER A 419 -4.03 -4.21 -2.35
N PRO A 420 -4.74 -4.07 -1.25
CA PRO A 420 -5.43 -5.19 -0.59
C PRO A 420 -6.45 -5.87 -1.50
N THR A 421 -6.86 -5.18 -2.52
CA THR A 421 -7.78 -5.70 -3.52
C THR A 421 -7.19 -6.82 -4.37
N ILE A 422 -5.86 -6.97 -4.44
CA ILE A 422 -5.22 -8.11 -5.11
C ILE A 422 -5.65 -9.41 -4.45
N ASP A 423 -5.73 -9.44 -3.14
CA ASP A 423 -6.07 -10.64 -2.40
C ASP A 423 -7.50 -11.09 -2.67
N LEU A 424 -8.42 -10.16 -2.73
CA LEU A 424 -9.81 -10.46 -3.07
C LEU A 424 -9.95 -11.04 -4.48
N TRP A 425 -9.20 -10.51 -5.42
CA TRP A 425 -9.19 -11.01 -6.78
C TRP A 425 -8.51 -12.38 -6.89
N ASN A 426 -7.46 -12.60 -6.15
CA ASN A 426 -6.76 -13.86 -6.17
C ASN A 426 -7.59 -15.02 -5.61
N THR A 427 -8.56 -14.76 -4.75
CA THR A 427 -9.49 -15.79 -4.28
C THR A 427 -10.40 -16.32 -5.37
N GLU A 428 -10.60 -15.57 -6.44
CA GLU A 428 -11.39 -15.97 -7.62
C GLU A 428 -10.53 -16.60 -8.72
N LYS A 429 -9.24 -16.79 -8.48
CA LYS A 429 -8.35 -17.40 -9.45
C LYS A 429 -8.89 -18.73 -9.96
N GLN A 430 -8.99 -18.80 -11.28
CA GLN A 430 -9.08 -20.07 -11.98
C GLN A 430 -7.63 -20.53 -12.21
N PRO A 431 -7.15 -21.58 -11.55
CA PRO A 431 -5.77 -22.04 -11.71
C PRO A 431 -5.40 -22.40 -13.16
N SER A 432 -6.40 -22.67 -13.97
CA SER A 432 -6.27 -22.99 -15.39
C SER A 432 -6.43 -21.79 -16.33
N ASN A 433 -6.64 -20.58 -15.81
CA ASN A 433 -6.79 -19.41 -16.65
C ASN A 433 -5.41 -18.89 -17.10
N PRO A 434 -5.05 -18.98 -18.38
CA PRO A 434 -3.77 -18.52 -18.89
C PRO A 434 -3.63 -16.98 -18.80
N ASN A 435 -4.74 -16.26 -18.70
CA ASN A 435 -4.78 -14.79 -18.55
C ASN A 435 -4.75 -14.33 -17.08
N GLN A 436 -4.70 -15.24 -16.16
CA GLN A 436 -4.62 -14.93 -14.73
C GLN A 436 -3.52 -13.93 -14.41
N TYR A 437 -2.41 -14.06 -15.09
CA TYR A 437 -1.29 -13.17 -14.96
C TYR A 437 -1.59 -11.74 -15.44
N GLU A 438 -2.23 -11.58 -16.60
CA GLU A 438 -2.64 -10.26 -17.08
C GLU A 438 -3.58 -9.58 -16.12
N TYR A 439 -4.49 -10.33 -15.62
CA TYR A 439 -5.44 -9.89 -14.64
C TYR A 439 -4.75 -9.42 -13.36
N THR A 440 -3.88 -10.23 -12.79
CA THR A 440 -3.10 -9.88 -11.60
C THR A 440 -2.19 -8.67 -11.88
N SER A 441 -1.52 -8.63 -13.02
CA SER A 441 -0.67 -7.52 -13.41
C SER A 441 -1.45 -6.22 -13.60
N ASN A 442 -2.55 -6.26 -14.32
CA ASN A 442 -3.41 -5.10 -14.50
C ASN A 442 -3.91 -4.56 -13.16
N PHE A 443 -4.12 -5.42 -12.22
CA PHE A 443 -4.61 -5.09 -10.91
C PHE A 443 -3.54 -4.45 -10.02
N VAL A 444 -2.37 -5.05 -9.94
CA VAL A 444 -1.18 -4.46 -9.30
C VAL A 444 -0.87 -3.11 -9.93
N TRP A 445 -0.88 -3.04 -11.25
CA TRP A 445 -0.70 -1.82 -12.00
C TRP A 445 -1.74 -0.78 -11.65
N GLY A 446 -2.99 -1.16 -11.68
CA GLY A 446 -4.09 -0.29 -11.35
C GLY A 446 -3.85 0.45 -10.07
N ASN A 447 -3.71 -0.25 -8.98
CA ASN A 447 -3.63 0.36 -7.66
C ASN A 447 -2.24 0.95 -7.35
N THR A 448 -1.17 0.24 -7.65
CA THR A 448 0.18 0.68 -7.28
C THR A 448 0.60 1.94 -8.04
N VAL A 449 0.28 2.03 -9.34
CA VAL A 449 0.59 3.23 -10.14
C VAL A 449 -0.17 4.45 -9.63
N HIS A 450 -1.45 4.30 -9.35
CA HIS A 450 -2.28 5.39 -8.87
C HIS A 450 -1.84 5.85 -7.47
N GLN A 451 -1.56 4.92 -6.59
CA GLN A 451 -1.04 5.19 -5.26
C GLN A 451 0.31 5.89 -5.31
N ALA A 452 1.23 5.40 -6.15
CA ALA A 452 2.53 6.03 -6.31
C ALA A 452 2.41 7.44 -6.90
N SER A 453 1.51 7.65 -7.88
CA SER A 453 1.23 8.98 -8.43
C SER A 453 0.71 9.94 -7.36
N ALA A 454 -0.22 9.51 -6.52
CA ALA A 454 -0.73 10.29 -5.41
C ALA A 454 0.36 10.58 -4.36
N ALA A 455 1.15 9.57 -3.99
CA ALA A 455 2.21 9.66 -2.99
C ALA A 455 3.42 10.51 -3.45
N CYS A 456 3.57 10.78 -4.74
CA CYS A 456 4.64 11.67 -5.23
C CYS A 456 4.55 13.10 -4.70
N TYR A 457 3.41 13.51 -4.15
CA TYR A 457 3.26 14.79 -3.45
C TYR A 457 3.70 14.73 -1.98
N ASP A 458 3.91 13.53 -1.43
CA ASP A 458 4.33 13.35 -0.06
C ASP A 458 5.84 13.49 0.11
N TYR A 459 6.26 13.81 1.33
CA TYR A 459 7.67 13.93 1.69
C TYR A 459 8.42 12.59 1.58
N PHE A 460 7.76 11.50 1.90
CA PHE A 460 8.26 10.14 1.78
C PHE A 460 7.76 9.54 0.46
N LYS A 461 8.59 9.62 -0.58
CA LYS A 461 8.21 9.18 -1.92
C LYS A 461 8.40 7.68 -2.09
N TRP A 462 7.42 7.03 -2.66
CA TRP A 462 7.52 5.67 -3.18
C TRP A 462 8.40 5.69 -4.44
N SER A 463 9.49 4.95 -4.43
CA SER A 463 10.44 5.04 -5.52
C SER A 463 10.67 3.75 -6.28
N GLU A 464 10.09 2.66 -5.81
CA GLU A 464 10.48 1.35 -6.29
C GLU A 464 9.27 0.52 -6.66
N TYR A 465 9.44 -0.44 -7.47
CA TYR A 465 8.54 -1.55 -7.66
C TYR A 465 7.24 -1.31 -8.43
N LEU A 466 7.25 -0.49 -9.46
CA LEU A 466 6.16 -0.47 -10.43
C LEU A 466 6.44 -1.37 -11.64
N GLN A 467 7.10 -2.50 -11.42
CA GLN A 467 7.34 -3.46 -12.49
C GLN A 467 6.31 -4.56 -12.46
N PRO A 468 5.56 -4.79 -13.54
CA PRO A 468 4.74 -5.97 -13.64
C PRO A 468 5.64 -7.20 -13.61
N THR A 469 5.37 -8.08 -12.69
CA THR A 469 5.96 -9.41 -12.68
C THR A 469 5.14 -10.33 -13.57
N GLY A 470 5.73 -11.34 -14.18
CA GLY A 470 4.96 -12.24 -14.98
C GLY A 470 5.75 -13.24 -15.78
N ASN A 471 5.05 -14.06 -16.51
CA ASN A 471 5.63 -15.11 -17.30
C ASN A 471 5.59 -14.81 -18.81
N ASP A 472 6.33 -15.55 -19.59
CA ASP A 472 6.42 -15.40 -21.03
C ASP A 472 5.13 -15.79 -21.78
N PHE A 473 4.16 -16.39 -21.09
CA PHE A 473 2.90 -16.83 -21.71
C PHE A 473 1.88 -15.71 -21.86
N ALA A 474 2.16 -14.57 -21.22
CA ALA A 474 1.27 -13.42 -21.33
C ALA A 474 1.48 -12.69 -22.67
N GLU A 475 0.42 -12.05 -23.16
CA GLU A 475 0.48 -11.21 -24.34
C GLU A 475 1.54 -10.13 -24.16
N GLY A 476 2.40 -9.92 -25.17
CA GLY A 476 3.55 -9.03 -25.11
C GLY A 476 4.76 -9.59 -24.35
N GLY A 477 4.60 -10.67 -23.61
CA GLY A 477 5.67 -11.32 -22.84
C GLY A 477 6.35 -10.41 -21.82
N TRP A 478 7.48 -10.86 -21.28
CA TRP A 478 8.24 -10.14 -20.27
C TRP A 478 8.79 -8.79 -20.75
N GLY A 479 9.28 -8.75 -22.00
CA GLY A 479 9.91 -7.56 -22.54
C GLY A 479 8.96 -6.37 -22.55
N ASP A 480 7.82 -6.52 -23.19
CA ASP A 480 6.84 -5.45 -23.36
C ASP A 480 6.26 -5.01 -22.02
N ARG A 481 5.99 -5.93 -21.11
CA ARG A 481 5.45 -5.61 -19.81
C ARG A 481 6.41 -4.84 -18.92
N ASN A 482 7.67 -5.27 -18.86
CA ASN A 482 8.66 -4.55 -18.09
C ASN A 482 8.95 -3.17 -18.70
N TYR A 483 8.97 -3.08 -20.04
CA TYR A 483 9.10 -1.81 -20.72
C TYR A 483 7.93 -0.87 -20.39
N TYR A 484 6.71 -1.35 -20.54
CA TYR A 484 5.51 -0.59 -20.21
C TYR A 484 5.56 -0.13 -18.75
N GLY A 485 5.99 -1.00 -17.85
CA GLY A 485 6.12 -0.73 -16.45
C GLY A 485 7.09 0.36 -16.10
N ALA A 486 8.27 0.24 -16.63
CA ALA A 486 9.30 1.25 -16.40
C ALA A 486 8.89 2.61 -17.01
N ALA A 487 8.27 2.60 -18.19
CA ALA A 487 7.79 3.80 -18.85
C ALA A 487 6.66 4.48 -18.08
N MET A 488 5.70 3.69 -17.55
CA MET A 488 4.62 4.21 -16.70
C MET A 488 5.16 4.82 -15.40
N ALA A 489 6.05 4.11 -14.70
CA ALA A 489 6.69 4.63 -13.50
C ALA A 489 7.39 5.96 -13.78
N ALA A 490 8.18 6.02 -14.84
CA ALA A 490 8.87 7.22 -15.27
C ALA A 490 7.88 8.37 -15.60
N SER A 491 6.75 8.07 -16.23
CA SER A 491 5.74 9.08 -16.60
C SER A 491 5.10 9.79 -15.42
N ILE A 492 5.14 9.19 -14.23
CA ILE A 492 4.63 9.77 -12.98
C ILE A 492 5.76 10.21 -12.03
N GLY A 493 7.00 10.25 -12.52
CA GLY A 493 8.16 10.67 -11.72
C GLY A 493 8.70 9.63 -10.75
N VAL A 494 8.26 8.39 -10.81
CA VAL A 494 8.79 7.29 -10.00
C VAL A 494 9.99 6.69 -10.71
N ILE A 495 11.14 6.72 -10.05
CA ILE A 495 12.36 6.08 -10.52
C ILE A 495 12.40 4.69 -9.94
N ASN A 496 12.32 3.69 -10.79
CA ASN A 496 12.43 2.32 -10.35
C ASN A 496 13.87 2.00 -9.95
N LYS A 497 14.08 1.87 -8.64
CA LYS A 497 15.38 1.53 -8.05
C LYS A 497 15.42 0.11 -7.50
N TYR A 498 14.56 -0.73 -8.00
CA TYR A 498 14.53 -2.10 -7.53
C TYR A 498 15.90 -2.75 -7.68
N PRO A 499 16.43 -3.34 -6.61
CA PRO A 499 17.74 -3.95 -6.65
C PRO A 499 17.81 -5.03 -7.73
N ASN A 500 18.79 -4.91 -8.62
CA ASN A 500 18.98 -5.86 -9.70
C ASN A 500 19.15 -7.31 -9.21
N ALA A 501 19.64 -7.48 -7.98
CA ALA A 501 19.82 -8.77 -7.35
C ALA A 501 18.52 -9.55 -7.17
N TYR A 502 17.40 -8.87 -6.97
CA TYR A 502 16.10 -9.52 -6.76
C TYR A 502 15.59 -10.25 -8.01
N ALA A 503 15.86 -9.74 -9.20
CA ALA A 503 15.43 -10.42 -10.42
C ALA A 503 16.09 -11.80 -10.58
N ALA A 504 17.35 -11.93 -10.21
CA ALA A 504 18.03 -13.22 -10.18
C ALA A 504 17.46 -14.14 -9.08
N ALA A 505 17.04 -13.56 -7.95
CA ALA A 505 16.45 -14.30 -6.83
C ALA A 505 15.15 -15.02 -7.19
N TRP A 506 14.34 -14.42 -8.05
CA TRP A 506 13.08 -14.99 -8.50
C TRP A 506 13.22 -16.09 -9.55
N GLY A 507 14.43 -16.56 -9.80
CA GLY A 507 14.68 -17.66 -10.76
C GLY A 507 14.35 -17.29 -12.20
N MET A 508 14.46 -16.01 -12.56
CA MET A 508 14.20 -15.55 -13.92
C MET A 508 15.20 -16.17 -14.90
N PRO A 509 14.74 -16.60 -16.09
CA PRO A 509 15.64 -17.00 -17.16
C PRO A 509 16.63 -15.88 -17.53
N ASP A 510 17.86 -16.24 -17.87
CA ASP A 510 18.93 -15.27 -18.21
C ASP A 510 18.49 -14.25 -19.26
N ARG A 511 17.77 -14.69 -20.30
CA ARG A 511 17.24 -13.79 -21.34
C ARG A 511 16.27 -12.74 -20.78
N VAL A 512 15.46 -13.08 -19.77
CA VAL A 512 14.53 -12.15 -19.12
C VAL A 512 15.30 -11.18 -18.26
N TRP A 513 16.34 -11.65 -17.58
CA TRP A 513 17.26 -10.81 -16.84
C TRP A 513 17.95 -9.78 -17.74
N GLU A 514 18.49 -10.20 -18.90
CA GLU A 514 19.12 -9.31 -19.86
C GLU A 514 18.13 -8.24 -20.36
N TRP A 515 16.90 -8.63 -20.66
CA TRP A 515 15.83 -7.72 -21.05
C TRP A 515 15.52 -6.71 -19.95
N LYS A 516 15.40 -7.16 -18.73
CA LYS A 516 15.12 -6.31 -17.57
C LYS A 516 16.25 -5.31 -17.34
N MET A 517 17.48 -5.74 -17.49
CA MET A 517 18.66 -4.87 -17.42
C MET A 517 18.69 -3.82 -18.53
N ALA A 518 18.33 -4.20 -19.76
CA ALA A 518 18.25 -3.29 -20.88
C ALA A 518 17.16 -2.20 -20.65
N ILE A 519 15.99 -2.60 -20.15
CA ILE A 519 14.90 -1.68 -19.82
C ILE A 519 15.29 -0.75 -18.68
N ASN A 520 15.89 -1.27 -17.62
CA ASN A 520 16.38 -0.45 -16.51
C ASN A 520 17.48 0.53 -16.93
N SER A 521 18.31 0.15 -17.88
CA SER A 521 19.31 1.06 -18.45
C SER A 521 18.70 2.16 -19.31
N ALA A 522 17.54 1.90 -19.93
CA ALA A 522 16.83 2.87 -20.77
C ALA A 522 15.91 3.81 -19.98
N PHE A 523 15.24 3.30 -18.94
CA PHE A 523 14.17 4.02 -18.22
C PHE A 523 14.27 3.94 -16.70
N GLY A 524 15.01 3.00 -16.15
CA GLY A 524 15.14 2.78 -14.71
C GLY A 524 16.27 3.59 -14.07
N ALA A 525 16.66 3.17 -12.86
CA ALA A 525 17.67 3.84 -12.04
C ALA A 525 19.06 3.97 -12.70
N GLN A 526 19.33 3.20 -13.74
CA GLN A 526 20.60 3.23 -14.47
C GLN A 526 20.56 4.11 -15.73
N ALA A 527 19.39 4.62 -16.10
CA ALA A 527 19.24 5.52 -17.23
C ALA A 527 19.65 6.95 -16.82
N THR A 528 20.64 7.53 -17.49
CA THR A 528 21.06 8.90 -17.22
C THR A 528 20.23 9.91 -17.99
N ALA A 529 20.25 9.85 -19.31
CA ALA A 529 19.59 10.86 -20.15
C ALA A 529 18.06 10.88 -20.01
N PRO A 530 17.33 9.74 -20.03
CA PRO A 530 15.90 9.74 -19.77
C PRO A 530 15.54 10.20 -18.35
N ILE A 531 16.28 9.78 -17.33
CA ILE A 531 16.04 10.19 -15.95
C ILE A 531 16.25 11.69 -15.78
N ASP A 532 17.31 12.25 -16.34
CA ASP A 532 17.58 13.69 -16.30
C ASP A 532 16.46 14.48 -16.98
N LEU A 533 15.92 13.96 -18.09
CA LEU A 533 14.81 14.57 -18.80
C LEU A 533 13.51 14.56 -17.97
N ILE A 534 13.20 13.44 -17.33
CA ILE A 534 11.91 13.26 -16.64
C ILE A 534 11.96 13.62 -15.17
N SER A 535 13.12 13.71 -14.53
CA SER A 535 13.27 13.95 -13.09
C SER A 535 12.68 15.28 -12.62
N GLY A 536 12.54 16.25 -13.52
CA GLY A 536 11.85 17.52 -13.26
C GLY A 536 10.32 17.47 -13.49
N HIS A 537 9.79 16.35 -13.99
CA HIS A 537 8.39 16.20 -14.38
C HIS A 537 7.72 15.08 -13.61
N VAL A 538 7.44 15.35 -12.34
CA VAL A 538 6.88 14.35 -11.41
C VAL A 538 5.47 13.91 -11.80
N HIS A 539 4.71 14.79 -12.46
CA HIS A 539 3.34 14.50 -12.87
C HIS A 539 3.12 14.85 -14.34
N ARG A 540 2.24 14.09 -14.97
CA ARG A 540 1.86 14.32 -16.36
C ARG A 540 1.14 15.65 -16.54
N ASP A 541 1.32 16.29 -17.70
CA ASP A 541 0.60 17.52 -18.08
C ASP A 541 -0.76 17.15 -18.67
N VAL A 542 -1.75 16.96 -17.82
CA VAL A 542 -3.12 16.55 -18.14
C VAL A 542 -4.12 17.41 -17.40
N ASP A 543 -5.35 17.51 -17.94
CA ASP A 543 -6.41 18.39 -17.40
C ASP A 543 -7.27 17.72 -16.31
N VAL A 544 -7.12 16.42 -16.09
CA VAL A 544 -7.95 15.63 -15.17
C VAL A 544 -7.17 15.23 -13.94
N LEU A 545 -7.73 15.53 -12.77
CA LEU A 545 -7.26 15.06 -11.48
C LEU A 545 -8.31 14.11 -10.88
N ILE A 546 -7.89 12.90 -10.53
CA ILE A 546 -8.76 11.89 -9.91
C ILE A 546 -8.40 11.77 -8.43
N LEU A 547 -9.41 11.80 -7.57
CA LEU A 547 -9.23 11.55 -6.16
C LEU A 547 -8.93 10.06 -5.92
N TYR A 548 -7.83 9.80 -5.22
CA TYR A 548 -7.42 8.45 -4.85
C TYR A 548 -7.87 8.12 -3.42
N PRO A 549 -8.74 7.13 -3.21
CA PRO A 549 -9.29 6.80 -1.90
C PRO A 549 -8.33 5.95 -1.06
N MET A 550 -7.17 6.48 -0.72
CA MET A 550 -6.04 5.79 -0.08
C MET A 550 -6.48 4.84 1.04
N ASN A 551 -7.36 5.30 1.92
CA ASN A 551 -7.75 4.55 3.11
C ASN A 551 -8.93 3.59 2.87
N LEU A 552 -9.62 3.69 1.75
CA LEU A 552 -10.79 2.87 1.44
C LEU A 552 -10.62 1.96 0.23
N VAL A 553 -9.48 2.03 -0.44
CA VAL A 553 -9.21 1.17 -1.61
C VAL A 553 -9.34 -0.32 -1.29
N ALA A 554 -9.10 -0.69 -0.03
CA ALA A 554 -9.22 -2.06 0.46
C ALA A 554 -10.65 -2.63 0.37
N VAL A 555 -11.66 -1.78 0.44
CA VAL A 555 -13.07 -2.20 0.43
C VAL A 555 -13.70 -2.10 -0.96
N GLU A 556 -12.95 -1.62 -1.93
CA GLU A 556 -13.40 -1.51 -3.32
C GLU A 556 -12.37 -2.10 -4.30
N PRO A 557 -12.41 -3.42 -4.53
CA PRO A 557 -11.40 -4.10 -5.33
C PRO A 557 -11.36 -3.65 -6.80
N ARG A 558 -12.45 -3.12 -7.32
CA ARG A 558 -12.53 -2.67 -8.72
C ARG A 558 -11.92 -1.31 -8.97
N PHE A 559 -11.67 -0.54 -7.93
CA PHE A 559 -11.14 0.82 -8.09
C PHE A 559 -9.89 0.85 -8.96
N GLY A 560 -8.90 0.03 -8.61
CA GLY A 560 -7.63 0.02 -9.32
C GLY A 560 -7.74 -0.43 -10.77
N SER A 561 -8.46 -1.52 -11.05
CA SER A 561 -8.61 -2.02 -12.41
C SER A 561 -9.41 -1.07 -13.30
N TRP A 562 -10.38 -0.38 -12.73
CA TRP A 562 -11.17 0.61 -13.43
C TRP A 562 -10.32 1.84 -13.78
N MET A 563 -9.52 2.31 -12.83
CA MET A 563 -8.64 3.46 -12.98
C MET A 563 -7.44 3.22 -13.90
N ALA A 564 -6.95 2.01 -14.04
CA ALA A 564 -5.83 1.69 -14.90
C ALA A 564 -6.03 2.15 -16.37
N GLN A 565 -7.27 2.31 -16.78
CA GLN A 565 -7.64 2.76 -18.12
C GLN A 565 -7.55 4.28 -18.29
N TYR A 566 -7.42 5.05 -17.21
CA TYR A 566 -7.38 6.52 -17.26
C TYR A 566 -5.96 7.08 -17.27
N GLY A 567 -5.16 6.64 -18.25
CA GLY A 567 -3.81 7.16 -18.47
C GLY A 567 -3.71 8.67 -18.76
N TYR A 568 -4.83 9.35 -18.92
CA TYR A 568 -4.93 10.79 -19.17
C TYR A 568 -5.15 11.62 -17.91
N ALA A 569 -5.08 11.03 -16.73
CA ALA A 569 -5.31 11.69 -15.45
C ALA A 569 -4.09 11.59 -14.55
N ASN A 570 -3.97 12.53 -13.61
CA ASN A 570 -3.14 12.40 -12.42
C ASN A 570 -4.03 12.04 -11.22
N TYR A 571 -3.39 11.62 -10.13
CA TYR A 571 -4.06 11.14 -8.93
C TYR A 571 -3.55 11.89 -7.71
N LEU A 572 -4.45 12.17 -6.76
CA LEU A 572 -4.12 12.82 -5.50
C LEU A 572 -5.14 12.41 -4.45
N THR A 573 -4.72 12.24 -3.21
CA THR A 573 -5.64 12.02 -2.11
C THR A 573 -6.41 13.32 -1.78
N ALA A 574 -7.61 13.17 -1.23
CA ALA A 574 -8.47 14.34 -0.96
C ALA A 574 -7.88 15.29 0.11
N ASP A 575 -7.20 14.73 1.12
CA ASP A 575 -6.51 15.52 2.14
C ASP A 575 -5.34 16.33 1.55
N LYS A 576 -4.54 15.74 0.66
CA LYS A 576 -3.47 16.46 -0.05
C LYS A 576 -4.01 17.52 -1.00
N LEU A 577 -5.14 17.25 -1.65
CA LEU A 577 -5.81 18.28 -2.44
C LEU A 577 -6.23 19.49 -1.59
N LEU A 578 -6.74 19.27 -0.39
CA LEU A 578 -7.11 20.34 0.54
C LEU A 578 -5.88 21.11 1.05
N GLU A 579 -4.76 20.42 1.27
CA GLU A 579 -3.51 21.03 1.74
C GLU A 579 -2.84 21.89 0.65
N MET A 580 -2.74 21.37 -0.58
CA MET A 580 -1.89 21.93 -1.63
C MET A 580 -2.66 22.64 -2.73
N GLY A 581 -3.94 22.30 -2.92
CA GLY A 581 -4.73 22.76 -4.06
C GLY A 581 -5.10 24.24 -3.95
N LYS A 582 -4.85 24.99 -5.03
CA LYS A 582 -5.23 26.40 -5.15
C LYS A 582 -6.19 26.58 -6.32
N ILE A 583 -7.39 27.06 -6.04
CA ILE A 583 -8.37 27.41 -7.06
C ILE A 583 -7.94 28.69 -7.74
N LEU A 584 -7.84 28.67 -9.05
CA LEU A 584 -7.46 29.78 -9.89
C LEU A 584 -8.71 30.45 -10.48
N PRO A 585 -8.63 31.77 -10.81
CA PRO A 585 -9.76 32.48 -11.41
C PRO A 585 -10.20 31.98 -12.78
N ASP A 586 -9.37 31.17 -13.44
CA ASP A 586 -9.64 30.60 -14.78
C ASP A 586 -10.35 29.24 -14.72
N GLY A 587 -10.89 28.85 -13.57
CA GLY A 587 -11.61 27.59 -13.40
C GLY A 587 -10.73 26.36 -13.29
N ARG A 588 -9.49 26.53 -12.86
CA ARG A 588 -8.56 25.41 -12.65
C ARG A 588 -8.11 25.29 -11.20
N ILE A 589 -7.78 24.07 -10.77
CA ILE A 589 -7.08 23.82 -9.52
C ILE A 589 -5.59 23.65 -9.85
N GLN A 590 -4.75 24.43 -9.20
CA GLN A 590 -3.29 24.26 -9.27
C GLN A 590 -2.81 23.41 -8.09
N VAL A 591 -2.03 22.35 -8.39
CA VAL A 591 -1.32 21.52 -7.41
C VAL A 591 0.13 21.43 -7.85
N GLY A 592 1.03 22.00 -7.06
CA GLY A 592 2.42 22.18 -7.49
C GLY A 592 2.52 23.04 -8.76
N ASP A 593 3.12 22.50 -9.79
CA ASP A 593 3.26 23.14 -11.11
C ASP A 593 2.14 22.78 -12.11
N LYS A 594 1.25 21.86 -11.74
CA LYS A 594 0.17 21.36 -12.61
C LYS A 594 -1.16 22.05 -12.33
N LYS A 595 -1.98 22.11 -13.39
CA LYS A 595 -3.30 22.76 -13.34
C LYS A 595 -4.35 21.86 -13.97
N TYR A 596 -5.46 21.68 -13.26
CA TYR A 596 -6.53 20.76 -13.64
C TYR A 596 -7.84 21.50 -13.78
N GLY A 597 -8.53 21.32 -14.88
CA GLY A 597 -9.87 21.86 -15.13
C GLY A 597 -10.99 20.90 -14.72
N THR A 598 -10.65 19.64 -14.46
CA THR A 598 -11.63 18.60 -14.10
C THR A 598 -11.16 17.80 -12.89
N LEU A 599 -12.00 17.71 -11.86
CA LEU A 599 -11.81 16.89 -10.67
C LEU A 599 -12.80 15.72 -10.72
N VAL A 600 -12.32 14.51 -10.48
CA VAL A 600 -13.14 13.29 -10.54
C VAL A 600 -13.09 12.54 -9.21
N ALA A 601 -14.26 12.28 -8.62
CA ALA A 601 -14.46 11.42 -7.47
C ALA A 601 -15.05 10.09 -7.93
N VAL A 602 -14.25 9.01 -7.90
CA VAL A 602 -14.70 7.67 -8.30
C VAL A 602 -15.18 6.88 -7.09
N PHE A 603 -14.49 6.99 -5.98
CA PHE A 603 -14.88 6.31 -4.74
C PHE A 603 -14.58 7.20 -3.52
N GLU A 604 -15.50 8.10 -3.23
CA GLU A 604 -15.44 9.06 -2.13
C GLU A 604 -16.73 8.97 -1.27
N PRO A 605 -17.04 7.80 -0.69
CA PRO A 605 -18.24 7.65 0.13
C PRO A 605 -18.18 8.44 1.43
N LEU A 606 -16.97 8.85 1.83
CA LEU A 606 -16.65 9.67 3.00
C LEU A 606 -15.71 10.80 2.58
N PRO A 607 -16.22 11.91 2.04
CA PRO A 607 -15.36 13.02 1.63
C PRO A 607 -14.62 13.61 2.83
N GLU A 608 -13.41 14.08 2.60
CA GLU A 608 -12.68 14.86 3.60
C GLU A 608 -13.48 16.10 4.02
N LYS A 609 -13.38 16.44 5.31
CA LYS A 609 -13.96 17.69 5.80
C LYS A 609 -13.40 18.87 5.02
N GLY A 610 -14.28 19.66 4.41
CA GLY A 610 -13.91 20.80 3.55
C GLY A 610 -13.78 20.47 2.06
N LEU A 611 -13.83 19.19 1.66
CA LEU A 611 -13.72 18.83 0.24
C LEU A 611 -14.91 19.34 -0.57
N LEU A 612 -16.14 19.19 -0.07
CA LEU A 612 -17.33 19.67 -0.78
C LEU A 612 -17.34 21.20 -0.91
N GLU A 613 -16.89 21.94 0.11
CA GLU A 613 -16.70 23.39 0.04
C GLU A 613 -15.65 23.78 -1.01
N MET A 614 -14.56 23.04 -1.10
CA MET A 614 -13.56 23.28 -2.12
C MET A 614 -14.11 23.04 -3.51
N MET A 615 -14.86 21.94 -3.71
CA MET A 615 -15.53 21.63 -4.97
C MET A 615 -16.54 22.70 -5.37
N GLU A 616 -17.34 23.22 -4.43
CA GLU A 616 -18.29 24.31 -4.69
C GLU A 616 -17.56 25.55 -5.22
N ARG A 617 -16.51 26.00 -4.55
CA ARG A 617 -15.68 27.14 -5.00
C ARG A 617 -15.01 26.88 -6.37
N PHE A 618 -14.61 25.63 -6.61
CA PHE A 618 -14.01 25.25 -7.88
C PHE A 618 -15.00 25.33 -9.03
N VAL A 619 -16.22 24.83 -8.85
CA VAL A 619 -17.30 24.94 -9.84
C VAL A 619 -17.69 26.41 -10.05
N GLU A 620 -17.80 27.21 -9.00
CA GLU A 620 -18.05 28.66 -9.10
C GLU A 620 -16.99 29.40 -9.89
N SER A 621 -15.75 28.92 -9.87
CA SER A 621 -14.66 29.50 -10.68
C SER A 621 -14.67 29.05 -12.14
N GLY A 622 -15.54 28.11 -12.53
CA GLY A 622 -15.67 27.57 -13.90
C GLY A 622 -15.06 26.17 -14.06
N GLY A 623 -14.60 25.55 -13.01
CA GLY A 623 -14.09 24.18 -13.02
C GLY A 623 -15.19 23.12 -13.13
N ARG A 624 -14.81 21.88 -13.34
CA ARG A 624 -15.71 20.74 -13.50
C ARG A 624 -15.48 19.68 -12.43
N VAL A 625 -16.56 19.21 -11.82
CA VAL A 625 -16.53 18.05 -10.89
C VAL A 625 -17.39 16.95 -11.47
N VAL A 626 -16.83 15.73 -11.47
CA VAL A 626 -17.53 14.52 -11.88
C VAL A 626 -17.56 13.57 -10.67
N TRP A 627 -18.75 13.11 -10.30
CA TRP A 627 -18.95 12.25 -9.14
C TRP A 627 -19.57 10.93 -9.55
N PHE A 628 -18.81 9.84 -9.39
CA PHE A 628 -19.26 8.46 -9.63
C PHE A 628 -19.51 7.68 -8.35
N SER A 629 -19.03 8.21 -7.23
CA SER A 629 -19.14 7.55 -5.93
C SER A 629 -20.57 7.57 -5.38
N ALA A 630 -20.79 6.73 -4.37
CA ALA A 630 -21.99 6.86 -3.53
C ALA A 630 -22.14 8.31 -3.03
N PRO A 631 -23.34 8.90 -3.10
CA PRO A 631 -23.58 10.19 -2.46
C PRO A 631 -23.30 10.11 -0.95
N PRO A 632 -22.49 11.00 -0.39
CA PRO A 632 -22.05 10.87 0.99
C PRO A 632 -23.14 11.28 1.97
N LEU A 633 -23.20 10.59 3.11
CA LEU A 633 -24.06 10.95 4.23
C LEU A 633 -23.30 11.74 5.31
N ILE A 634 -22.09 11.27 5.62
CA ILE A 634 -21.17 11.91 6.56
C ILE A 634 -19.78 12.05 5.92
N ASN A 635 -19.01 12.99 6.45
CA ASN A 635 -17.61 13.20 6.07
C ASN A 635 -16.65 12.44 7.00
N THR A 636 -15.34 12.55 6.77
CA THR A 636 -14.30 11.89 7.60
C THR A 636 -14.26 12.39 9.06
N ALA A 637 -14.86 13.55 9.37
CA ALA A 637 -15.07 14.02 10.74
C ALA A 637 -16.31 13.38 11.40
N GLY A 638 -17.15 12.65 10.65
CA GLY A 638 -18.42 12.10 11.12
C GLY A 638 -19.58 13.11 11.11
N GLU A 639 -19.42 14.25 10.44
CA GLU A 639 -20.45 15.29 10.32
C GLU A 639 -21.33 15.02 9.10
N ASN A 640 -22.64 15.26 9.22
CA ASN A 640 -23.57 15.10 8.10
C ASN A 640 -23.27 16.12 6.99
N CYS A 641 -23.05 15.63 5.78
CA CYS A 641 -22.74 16.44 4.60
C CYS A 641 -23.68 16.21 3.40
N ALA A 642 -24.75 15.43 3.57
CA ALA A 642 -25.68 15.08 2.49
C ALA A 642 -26.31 16.33 1.84
N ALA A 643 -26.77 17.29 2.64
CA ALA A 643 -27.37 18.50 2.12
C ALA A 643 -26.38 19.37 1.30
N GLN A 644 -25.11 19.39 1.68
CA GLN A 644 -24.07 20.09 0.96
C GLN A 644 -23.79 19.44 -0.40
N TRP A 645 -23.70 18.10 -0.42
CA TRP A 645 -23.54 17.35 -1.67
C TRP A 645 -24.72 17.59 -2.61
N GLN A 646 -25.96 17.54 -2.09
CA GLN A 646 -27.17 17.80 -2.87
C GLN A 646 -27.17 19.22 -3.47
N LYS A 647 -26.75 20.21 -2.69
CA LYS A 647 -26.62 21.60 -3.18
C LYS A 647 -25.59 21.70 -4.31
N LEU A 648 -24.42 21.08 -4.14
CA LEU A 648 -23.34 21.12 -5.12
C LEU A 648 -23.75 20.52 -6.47
N PHE A 649 -24.40 19.35 -6.45
CA PHE A 649 -24.77 18.62 -7.67
C PHE A 649 -26.18 18.95 -8.20
N GLY A 650 -26.97 19.71 -7.48
CA GLY A 650 -28.34 20.04 -7.86
C GLY A 650 -29.26 18.81 -7.92
N ALA A 651 -28.90 17.73 -7.28
CA ALA A 651 -29.61 16.45 -7.30
C ALA A 651 -29.88 15.98 -5.87
N THR A 652 -31.02 15.32 -5.67
CA THR A 652 -31.39 14.75 -4.37
C THR A 652 -31.20 13.23 -4.41
N TYR A 653 -30.46 12.71 -3.45
CA TYR A 653 -30.34 11.27 -3.22
C TYR A 653 -31.04 10.88 -1.92
N ARG A 654 -31.81 9.82 -1.96
CA ARG A 654 -32.44 9.25 -0.77
C ARG A 654 -31.58 8.15 -0.21
N HIS A 655 -31.06 8.35 0.99
CA HIS A 655 -30.24 7.37 1.70
C HIS A 655 -31.13 6.26 2.31
N ASP A 656 -32.06 5.70 1.55
CA ASP A 656 -32.92 4.60 1.94
C ASP A 656 -32.44 3.23 1.41
N GLN A 657 -31.39 3.24 0.59
CA GLN A 657 -30.75 2.07 0.05
C GLN A 657 -29.34 1.89 0.58
N TYR A 658 -28.92 0.64 0.69
CA TYR A 658 -27.63 0.28 1.29
C TYR A 658 -26.47 0.52 0.29
N MET A 659 -25.97 1.74 0.18
CA MET A 659 -24.88 2.11 -0.73
C MET A 659 -25.21 1.77 -2.19
N GLY A 660 -26.39 2.19 -2.65
CA GLY A 660 -26.82 2.03 -4.04
C GLY A 660 -27.41 0.66 -4.36
N GLU A 661 -27.88 0.53 -5.58
CA GLU A 661 -28.51 -0.70 -6.09
C GLU A 661 -27.50 -1.57 -6.85
N ILE A 662 -27.65 -2.88 -6.71
CA ILE A 662 -26.91 -3.84 -7.52
C ILE A 662 -27.28 -3.62 -8.99
N ALA A 663 -26.27 -3.33 -9.79
CA ALA A 663 -26.43 -2.98 -11.18
C ALA A 663 -26.01 -4.10 -12.16
N ALA A 664 -25.44 -5.19 -11.66
CA ALA A 664 -24.99 -6.29 -12.50
C ALA A 664 -26.10 -6.78 -13.46
N GLY A 665 -25.82 -6.77 -14.76
CA GLY A 665 -26.76 -7.13 -15.82
C GLY A 665 -27.73 -6.01 -16.24
N LYS A 666 -27.72 -4.84 -15.59
CA LYS A 666 -28.56 -3.70 -15.99
C LYS A 666 -27.93 -2.91 -17.12
N GLU A 667 -28.77 -2.37 -17.99
CA GLU A 667 -28.36 -1.48 -19.07
C GLU A 667 -28.48 -0.01 -18.64
N VAL A 668 -27.43 0.75 -18.93
CA VAL A 668 -27.43 2.21 -18.85
C VAL A 668 -27.66 2.76 -20.25
N ALA A 669 -28.74 3.49 -20.44
CA ALA A 669 -29.09 4.18 -21.67
C ALA A 669 -28.76 5.67 -21.54
N PHE A 670 -27.94 6.18 -22.46
CA PHE A 670 -27.58 7.58 -22.48
C PHE A 670 -28.58 8.43 -23.26
N CYS A 671 -28.76 9.68 -22.85
CA CYS A 671 -29.71 10.62 -23.44
C CYS A 671 -29.15 12.06 -23.38
N GLY A 672 -29.94 13.04 -23.80
CA GLY A 672 -29.53 14.45 -23.79
C GLY A 672 -28.23 14.67 -24.57
N SER A 673 -27.31 15.40 -23.97
CA SER A 673 -25.98 15.69 -24.56
C SER A 673 -25.11 14.43 -24.76
N PHE A 674 -25.45 13.31 -24.10
CA PHE A 674 -24.74 12.01 -24.23
C PHE A 674 -25.48 10.99 -25.08
N ALA A 675 -26.54 11.39 -25.82
CA ALA A 675 -27.33 10.48 -26.64
C ALA A 675 -26.53 9.70 -27.70
N ALA A 676 -25.35 10.18 -28.09
CA ALA A 676 -24.45 9.49 -29.01
C ALA A 676 -23.65 8.37 -28.38
N VAL A 677 -23.61 8.27 -27.03
CA VAL A 677 -22.87 7.22 -26.33
C VAL A 677 -23.67 5.92 -26.41
N PRO A 678 -23.05 4.81 -26.87
CA PRO A 678 -23.73 3.51 -26.90
C PRO A 678 -24.19 3.07 -25.52
N ARG A 679 -25.28 2.30 -25.46
CA ARG A 679 -25.71 1.65 -24.22
C ARG A 679 -24.58 0.82 -23.62
N GLN A 680 -24.47 0.85 -22.32
CA GLN A 680 -23.50 0.08 -21.55
C GLN A 680 -24.22 -0.90 -20.64
N THR A 681 -23.70 -2.11 -20.51
CA THR A 681 -24.16 -3.08 -19.53
C THR A 681 -23.21 -3.11 -18.35
N VAL A 682 -23.74 -2.98 -17.15
CA VAL A 682 -22.96 -3.12 -15.92
C VAL A 682 -22.67 -4.61 -15.70
N LEU A 683 -21.41 -4.97 -15.54
CA LEU A 683 -20.98 -6.37 -15.50
C LEU A 683 -20.82 -6.92 -14.09
N THR A 684 -20.61 -6.06 -13.10
CA THR A 684 -20.34 -6.48 -11.72
C THR A 684 -21.21 -5.75 -10.70
N ASP A 685 -21.15 -6.18 -9.45
CA ASP A 685 -21.87 -5.60 -8.32
C ASP A 685 -20.96 -4.92 -7.28
N PHE A 686 -19.73 -4.58 -7.67
CA PHE A 686 -18.84 -3.80 -6.82
C PHE A 686 -19.40 -2.39 -6.56
N LEU A 687 -18.93 -1.74 -5.51
CA LEU A 687 -19.45 -0.44 -5.09
C LEU A 687 -19.29 0.65 -6.15
N VAL A 688 -18.21 0.63 -6.93
CA VAL A 688 -17.97 1.57 -8.05
C VAL A 688 -18.89 1.32 -9.24
N ASP A 689 -19.51 0.14 -9.33
CA ASP A 689 -20.41 -0.25 -10.41
C ASP A 689 -21.88 -0.12 -10.01
N ARG A 690 -22.18 0.41 -8.82
CA ARG A 690 -23.55 0.54 -8.33
C ARG A 690 -24.28 1.71 -8.95
N ILE A 691 -25.59 1.59 -8.98
CA ILE A 691 -26.49 2.68 -9.40
C ILE A 691 -26.98 3.41 -8.15
N TYR A 692 -26.86 4.72 -8.18
CA TYR A 692 -27.33 5.62 -7.14
C TYR A 692 -28.44 6.51 -7.72
N PRO A 693 -29.72 6.08 -7.72
CA PRO A 693 -30.79 6.82 -8.32
C PRO A 693 -30.99 8.17 -7.65
N VAL A 694 -31.05 9.23 -8.43
CA VAL A 694 -31.22 10.60 -7.95
C VAL A 694 -32.47 11.24 -8.54
N GLU A 695 -33.00 12.25 -7.86
CA GLU A 695 -34.01 13.15 -8.38
C GLU A 695 -33.30 14.43 -8.87
N ALA A 696 -33.38 14.72 -10.15
CA ALA A 696 -32.75 15.90 -10.73
C ALA A 696 -33.50 17.17 -10.30
N GLY A 697 -32.74 18.15 -9.80
CA GLY A 697 -33.26 19.48 -9.49
C GLY A 697 -33.52 20.34 -10.74
N ALA A 698 -34.13 21.48 -10.54
CA ALA A 698 -34.40 22.44 -11.61
C ALA A 698 -33.06 22.93 -12.24
N GLY A 699 -32.94 22.85 -13.55
CA GLY A 699 -31.74 23.25 -14.28
C GLY A 699 -30.72 22.12 -14.53
N CYS A 700 -30.97 20.92 -14.03
CA CYS A 700 -30.15 19.77 -14.33
C CYS A 700 -30.56 19.10 -15.66
N GLU A 701 -29.56 18.72 -16.45
CA GLU A 701 -29.77 17.88 -17.64
C GLU A 701 -29.65 16.41 -17.24
N VAL A 702 -30.61 15.59 -17.65
CA VAL A 702 -30.55 14.15 -17.49
C VAL A 702 -29.81 13.55 -18.68
N VAL A 703 -28.68 12.94 -18.45
CA VAL A 703 -27.80 12.41 -19.51
C VAL A 703 -27.74 10.88 -19.56
N ALA A 704 -28.22 10.19 -18.53
CA ALA A 704 -28.30 8.73 -18.50
C ALA A 704 -29.46 8.23 -17.64
N ARG A 705 -29.91 7.02 -17.94
CA ARG A 705 -30.94 6.31 -17.17
C ARG A 705 -30.61 4.83 -17.09
N ALA A 706 -30.81 4.26 -15.91
CA ALA A 706 -30.78 2.83 -15.70
C ALA A 706 -32.16 2.37 -15.18
N ASP A 707 -32.78 1.36 -15.81
CA ASP A 707 -34.17 0.91 -15.52
C ASP A 707 -35.18 2.09 -15.46
N GLY A 708 -35.02 3.09 -16.36
CA GLY A 708 -35.86 4.28 -16.40
C GLY A 708 -35.63 5.34 -15.31
N ARG A 709 -34.73 5.09 -14.35
CA ARG A 709 -34.33 6.02 -13.29
C ARG A 709 -33.07 6.79 -13.69
N ILE A 710 -32.93 7.99 -13.15
CA ILE A 710 -31.78 8.88 -13.36
C ILE A 710 -30.67 8.43 -12.44
#